data_6425a754713dbb99a9f411fe1c7afb44
#
_entry.id   6425a754713dbb99a9f411fe1c7afb44
#
_cell.length_a   1.000
_cell.length_b   1.000
_cell.length_c   1.000
_cell.angle_alpha   90.00
_cell.angle_beta   90.00
_cell.angle_gamma   90.00
#
_symmetry.space_group_name_H-M   'P 1'
#
loop_
_entity.id
_entity.type
_entity.pdbx_description
1 polymer ?
#
loop_
_entity_poly.entity_id
_entity_poly.type
_entity_poly.pdbx_seq_one_letter_code
_entity_poly.pdbx_strand_id
1 'polypeptide(L)'
;MDRSLATLLRSLQASRDVEDAARLLPSATGLLSRLSNPLNITLLASQLLANPLLYPRPVNLTSCRSVFSAFYTAALRFAENENNEKAEHNRSNLSLLEWTKAVIQGADDKSPRWRHLLLLGGILLGFENKGYSHLPGDLRHRIEVALVTATNLALHEKNAGDANSQLCIVFVLNTVFPLMSDESRTRIEYDLLLPQLVEATYFSPEGLEHGYWLGTIDADVRQVSKTHFHWDARSISAVRVHEIKSRVLVSALGPLARLIAHSVESVRDPNLLVAVLARLAEFSRNIALSWRQNKLSEIEVSEEGDFLEEQTRRTTFPELLQLLRNTMFSFVICLRAITGRILLDATLSSDAKAPTLAIQTLHILRDLYFISHRFGQQSSSQYMFVNYTSIDVLNQFPAQAESFLSTVRSTQTGTIPAHPLDRLNDLFFLNTAEHFTLSLRPAATEQLLVNTALPYITTNGDRRLSELYEAAHSVLLAVFAAPQNGAVSAQHIPFYVETLLHSFPTSLTPRQFRLAIRSLLQVSAPPSPIAASMQQLQEIVMDMLKSRLPQASEVLLPPADPAFTESAPLSEKSVLVLSIIENLNLLPVFLLEEWLVIAAESLQKLGDPIQKNECQKRFWEVLSSGEMDVERAAVCVTWWTSRGGRELVLFGNEMPQEVFQMSGGLAVESKL
;
A
#
# COMPACT_ATOMS: atom_id res chain seq x y z
N MET A 1 13.25 -24.32 51.29
CA MET A 1 13.12 -23.18 50.38
C MET A 1 13.89 -21.94 50.84
N ASP A 2 13.87 -21.55 52.10
CA ASP A 2 14.59 -20.35 52.58
C ASP A 2 16.11 -20.40 52.38
N ARG A 3 16.74 -21.59 52.58
CA ARG A 3 18.17 -21.78 52.26
C ARG A 3 18.49 -21.57 50.76
N SER A 4 17.61 -22.06 49.89
CA SER A 4 17.77 -21.90 48.41
C SER A 4 17.60 -20.45 48.01
N LEU A 5 16.66 -19.71 48.57
CA LEU A 5 16.48 -18.28 48.38
C LEU A 5 17.71 -17.49 48.85
N ALA A 6 18.19 -17.76 50.09
CA ALA A 6 19.38 -17.10 50.62
C ALA A 6 20.63 -17.37 49.78
N THR A 7 20.77 -18.57 49.20
CA THR A 7 21.85 -18.91 48.28
C THR A 7 21.70 -18.14 46.96
N LEU A 8 20.51 -18.12 46.37
CA LEU A 8 20.24 -17.36 45.14
C LEU A 8 20.53 -15.86 45.29
N LEU A 9 20.04 -15.24 46.39
CA LEU A 9 20.27 -13.83 46.68
C LEU A 9 21.76 -13.50 46.83
N ARG A 10 22.51 -14.34 47.51
CA ARG A 10 23.99 -14.22 47.61
C ARG A 10 24.65 -14.36 46.25
N SER A 11 24.22 -15.33 45.45
CA SER A 11 24.76 -15.51 44.08
C SER A 11 24.46 -14.31 43.17
N LEU A 12 23.24 -13.73 43.22
CA LEU A 12 22.88 -12.51 42.52
C LEU A 12 23.73 -11.30 42.95
N GLN A 13 24.04 -11.20 44.25
CA GLN A 13 24.90 -10.13 44.77
C GLN A 13 26.39 -10.35 44.42
N ALA A 14 26.82 -11.59 44.29
CA ALA A 14 28.18 -11.97 43.96
C ALA A 14 28.44 -12.07 42.44
N SER A 15 27.42 -11.95 41.59
CA SER A 15 27.55 -11.95 40.13
C SER A 15 28.49 -10.80 39.69
N ARG A 16 29.36 -11.10 38.73
CA ARG A 16 30.38 -10.16 38.25
C ARG A 16 30.04 -9.51 36.94
N ASP A 17 29.21 -10.17 36.16
CA ASP A 17 28.80 -9.70 34.84
C ASP A 17 27.33 -10.00 34.54
N VAL A 18 26.85 -9.54 33.39
CA VAL A 18 25.47 -9.66 32.91
C VAL A 18 25.08 -11.13 32.66
N GLU A 19 26.00 -11.94 32.12
CA GLU A 19 25.75 -13.36 31.82
C GLU A 19 25.57 -14.18 33.09
N ASP A 20 26.42 -13.94 34.11
CA ASP A 20 26.30 -14.61 35.39
C ASP A 20 24.94 -14.29 36.06
N ALA A 21 24.53 -13.04 36.07
CA ALA A 21 23.24 -12.65 36.61
C ALA A 21 22.05 -13.23 35.80
N ALA A 22 22.13 -13.27 34.48
CA ALA A 22 21.11 -13.83 33.61
C ALA A 22 20.95 -15.38 33.82
N ARG A 23 22.03 -16.10 34.02
CA ARG A 23 22.01 -17.56 34.33
C ARG A 23 21.21 -17.91 35.59
N LEU A 24 21.03 -16.98 36.51
CA LEU A 24 20.28 -17.15 37.75
C LEU A 24 18.75 -16.95 37.57
N LEU A 25 18.30 -16.31 36.46
CA LEU A 25 16.88 -16.03 36.22
C LEU A 25 16.00 -17.30 36.20
N PRO A 26 16.38 -18.44 35.59
CA PRO A 26 15.57 -19.66 35.66
C PRO A 26 15.36 -20.16 37.09
N SER A 27 16.39 -20.07 37.96
CA SER A 27 16.30 -20.41 39.36
C SER A 27 15.40 -19.44 40.13
N ALA A 28 15.50 -18.14 39.87
CA ALA A 28 14.62 -17.13 40.43
C ALA A 28 13.16 -17.37 40.06
N THR A 29 12.89 -17.67 38.78
CA THR A 29 11.56 -18.02 38.25
C THR A 29 10.97 -19.22 38.99
N GLY A 30 11.76 -20.29 39.17
CA GLY A 30 11.35 -21.48 39.90
C GLY A 30 11.06 -21.22 41.36
N LEU A 31 11.81 -20.34 42.01
CA LEU A 31 11.54 -19.95 43.42
C LEU A 31 10.32 -19.04 43.53
N LEU A 32 10.17 -18.05 42.67
CA LEU A 32 8.99 -17.15 42.64
C LEU A 32 7.68 -17.96 42.57
N SER A 33 7.62 -19.04 41.77
CA SER A 33 6.41 -19.83 41.58
C SER A 33 6.12 -20.79 42.77
N ARG A 34 7.07 -21.02 43.70
CA ARG A 34 6.95 -22.02 44.74
C ARG A 34 7.03 -21.50 46.15
N LEU A 35 7.54 -20.28 46.34
CA LEU A 35 7.66 -19.67 47.69
C LEU A 35 6.27 -19.48 48.31
N SER A 36 6.14 -19.87 49.59
CA SER A 36 4.90 -19.76 50.36
C SER A 36 4.92 -18.60 51.38
N ASN A 37 6.05 -17.91 51.52
CA ASN A 37 6.16 -16.74 52.37
C ASN A 37 6.07 -15.46 51.52
N PRO A 38 5.03 -14.63 51.70
CA PRO A 38 4.85 -13.39 50.92
C PRO A 38 6.06 -12.44 50.98
N LEU A 39 6.69 -12.30 52.15
CA LEU A 39 7.87 -11.42 52.33
C LEU A 39 9.07 -11.88 51.48
N ASN A 40 9.26 -13.20 51.36
CA ASN A 40 10.33 -13.76 50.56
C ASN A 40 10.09 -13.57 49.06
N ILE A 41 8.83 -13.63 48.63
CA ILE A 41 8.44 -13.31 47.25
C ILE A 41 8.69 -11.83 46.93
N THR A 42 8.24 -10.93 47.81
CA THR A 42 8.46 -9.48 47.71
C THR A 42 9.95 -9.15 47.64
N LEU A 43 10.76 -9.76 48.53
CA LEU A 43 12.20 -9.54 48.55
C LEU A 43 12.87 -10.00 47.25
N LEU A 44 12.52 -11.19 46.75
CA LEU A 44 13.10 -11.72 45.52
C LEU A 44 12.69 -10.86 44.31
N ALA A 45 11.43 -10.45 44.21
CA ALA A 45 10.95 -9.58 43.14
C ALA A 45 11.66 -8.19 43.17
N SER A 46 11.78 -7.58 44.36
CA SER A 46 12.51 -6.32 44.54
C SER A 46 13.99 -6.45 44.15
N GLN A 47 14.67 -7.53 44.53
CA GLN A 47 16.07 -7.74 44.15
C GLN A 47 16.27 -7.95 42.65
N LEU A 48 15.35 -8.63 41.96
CA LEU A 48 15.38 -8.77 40.51
C LEU A 48 15.20 -7.43 39.80
N LEU A 49 14.35 -6.55 40.32
CA LEU A 49 14.14 -5.21 39.73
C LEU A 49 15.27 -4.24 40.08
N ALA A 50 15.89 -4.36 41.27
CA ALA A 50 16.94 -3.44 41.71
C ALA A 50 18.33 -3.79 41.17
N ASN A 51 18.61 -5.07 40.82
CA ASN A 51 19.95 -5.50 40.41
C ASN A 51 20.44 -4.80 39.13
N PRO A 52 21.54 -4.01 39.19
CA PRO A 52 22.03 -3.26 38.05
C PRO A 52 22.60 -4.14 36.92
N LEU A 53 23.06 -5.34 37.21
CA LEU A 53 23.64 -6.26 36.23
C LEU A 53 22.58 -6.86 35.29
N LEU A 54 21.32 -6.94 35.70
CA LEU A 54 20.21 -7.37 34.84
C LEU A 54 19.80 -6.27 33.84
N TYR A 55 20.30 -5.04 34.00
CA TYR A 55 19.98 -3.87 33.17
C TYR A 55 21.25 -3.14 32.76
N PRO A 56 22.06 -3.75 31.85
CA PRO A 56 23.32 -3.14 31.40
C PRO A 56 23.09 -1.79 30.75
N ARG A 57 24.12 -0.94 30.72
CA ARG A 57 24.11 0.34 30.01
C ARG A 57 25.13 0.28 28.85
N PRO A 58 24.73 0.50 27.61
CA PRO A 58 23.37 0.79 27.11
C PRO A 58 22.43 -0.42 27.29
N VAL A 59 21.11 -0.16 27.46
CA VAL A 59 20.15 -1.24 27.68
C VAL A 59 20.05 -2.09 26.42
N ASN A 60 20.17 -3.37 26.65
CA ASN A 60 19.83 -4.39 25.70
C ASN A 60 18.40 -4.90 26.01
N LEU A 61 17.48 -4.75 25.06
CA LEU A 61 16.11 -5.26 25.22
C LEU A 61 16.04 -6.77 25.44
N THR A 62 17.06 -7.52 25.03
CA THR A 62 17.16 -8.95 25.33
C THR A 62 17.22 -9.22 26.82
N SER A 63 17.98 -8.41 27.58
CA SER A 63 18.02 -8.50 29.05
C SER A 63 16.67 -8.14 29.68
N CYS A 64 16.01 -7.07 29.25
CA CYS A 64 14.66 -6.71 29.69
C CYS A 64 13.66 -7.84 29.40
N ARG A 65 13.72 -8.43 28.21
CA ARG A 65 12.89 -9.56 27.82
C ARG A 65 13.13 -10.78 28.72
N SER A 66 14.38 -11.04 29.13
CA SER A 66 14.70 -12.15 30.02
C SER A 66 14.07 -11.96 31.42
N VAL A 67 14.13 -10.75 31.97
CA VAL A 67 13.46 -10.42 33.25
C VAL A 67 11.94 -10.47 33.11
N PHE A 68 11.38 -9.91 32.07
CA PHE A 68 9.95 -10.01 31.75
C PHE A 68 9.50 -11.47 31.66
N SER A 69 10.26 -12.32 30.95
CA SER A 69 10.00 -13.76 30.83
C SER A 69 10.10 -14.50 32.14
N ALA A 70 10.96 -14.05 33.07
CA ALA A 70 11.03 -14.65 34.42
C ALA A 70 9.73 -14.45 35.21
N PHE A 71 9.17 -13.23 35.19
CA PHE A 71 7.87 -12.96 35.83
C PHE A 71 6.70 -13.61 35.09
N TYR A 72 6.70 -13.59 33.78
CA TYR A 72 5.73 -14.30 32.95
C TYR A 72 5.68 -15.80 33.26
N THR A 73 6.84 -16.45 33.23
CA THR A 73 6.92 -17.89 33.47
C THR A 73 6.60 -18.24 34.93
N ALA A 74 6.96 -17.38 35.90
CA ALA A 74 6.61 -17.57 37.29
C ALA A 74 5.09 -17.54 37.53
N ALA A 75 4.39 -16.56 36.92
CA ALA A 75 2.93 -16.44 37.00
C ALA A 75 2.25 -17.63 36.31
N LEU A 76 2.72 -18.03 35.13
CA LEU A 76 2.20 -19.18 34.39
C LEU A 76 2.33 -20.48 35.22
N ARG A 77 3.54 -20.77 35.77
CA ARG A 77 3.78 -21.94 36.58
C ARG A 77 2.99 -21.91 37.88
N PHE A 78 2.78 -20.73 38.48
CA PHE A 78 1.95 -20.60 39.66
C PHE A 78 0.51 -21.01 39.35
N ALA A 79 -0.07 -20.50 38.26
CA ALA A 79 -1.41 -20.85 37.81
C ALA A 79 -1.56 -22.34 37.43
N GLU A 80 -0.56 -22.90 36.73
CA GLU A 80 -0.51 -24.33 36.40
C GLU A 80 -0.51 -25.21 37.63
N ASN A 81 0.31 -24.86 38.63
CA ASN A 81 0.41 -25.66 39.89
C ASN A 81 -0.87 -25.53 40.73
N GLU A 82 -1.59 -24.41 40.68
CA GLU A 82 -2.87 -24.24 41.40
C GLU A 82 -3.94 -25.18 40.85
N ASN A 83 -3.95 -25.41 39.54
CA ASN A 83 -4.94 -26.24 38.84
C ASN A 83 -4.57 -27.75 38.77
N ASN A 84 -3.36 -28.13 39.18
CA ASN A 84 -2.89 -29.51 39.06
C ASN A 84 -2.88 -30.22 40.41
N GLU A 85 -3.85 -31.12 40.66
CA GLU A 85 -3.96 -31.92 41.88
C GLU A 85 -2.74 -32.83 42.17
N LYS A 86 -1.97 -33.18 41.12
CA LYS A 86 -0.77 -34.03 41.24
C LYS A 86 0.49 -33.27 41.69
N ALA A 87 0.43 -31.94 41.78
CA ALA A 87 1.59 -31.07 42.03
C ALA A 87 1.77 -30.71 43.53
N GLU A 88 1.20 -31.46 44.48
CA GLU A 88 1.21 -31.17 45.94
C GLU A 88 2.59 -30.74 46.50
N HIS A 89 3.67 -31.36 46.02
CA HIS A 89 5.05 -31.09 46.51
C HIS A 89 5.67 -29.83 45.92
N ASN A 90 5.10 -29.26 44.88
CA ASN A 90 5.60 -28.06 44.14
C ASN A 90 4.68 -26.82 44.26
N ARG A 91 3.60 -26.95 45.01
CA ARG A 91 2.57 -25.93 45.17
C ARG A 91 2.96 -24.91 46.24
N SER A 92 2.73 -23.64 45.94
CA SER A 92 2.71 -22.58 46.96
C SER A 92 1.42 -22.71 47.78
N ASN A 93 1.48 -22.48 49.10
CA ASN A 93 0.29 -22.48 49.94
C ASN A 93 -0.48 -21.13 49.90
N LEU A 94 -0.04 -20.20 49.05
CA LEU A 94 -0.68 -18.89 48.88
C LEU A 94 -1.81 -18.98 47.89
N SER A 95 -2.87 -18.23 48.13
CA SER A 95 -3.89 -17.96 47.12
C SER A 95 -3.34 -17.08 46.00
N LEU A 96 -3.99 -17.13 44.82
CA LEU A 96 -3.64 -16.28 43.66
C LEU A 96 -3.54 -14.81 44.06
N LEU A 97 -4.48 -14.31 44.87
CA LEU A 97 -4.50 -12.94 45.36
C LEU A 97 -3.30 -12.59 46.24
N GLU A 98 -2.95 -13.47 47.19
CA GLU A 98 -1.83 -13.27 48.11
C GLU A 98 -0.50 -13.30 47.35
N TRP A 99 -0.32 -14.26 46.45
CA TRP A 99 0.88 -14.39 45.62
C TRP A 99 1.06 -13.14 44.76
N THR A 100 0.00 -12.73 44.04
CA THR A 100 0.03 -11.53 43.17
C THR A 100 0.35 -10.25 43.94
N LYS A 101 -0.26 -10.05 45.12
CA LYS A 101 0.05 -8.92 46.01
C LYS A 101 1.51 -8.94 46.44
N ALA A 102 2.04 -10.11 46.84
CA ALA A 102 3.44 -10.22 47.28
C ALA A 102 4.43 -9.90 46.15
N VAL A 103 4.14 -10.37 44.91
CA VAL A 103 4.97 -10.02 43.72
C VAL A 103 4.91 -8.52 43.41
N ILE A 104 3.72 -7.91 43.37
CA ILE A 104 3.53 -6.50 43.08
C ILE A 104 4.22 -5.60 44.12
N GLN A 105 4.19 -5.98 45.40
CA GLN A 105 4.90 -5.26 46.45
C GLN A 105 6.42 -5.22 46.26
N GLY A 106 6.98 -6.12 45.45
CA GLY A 106 8.39 -6.07 45.03
C GLY A 106 8.73 -4.93 44.08
N ALA A 107 7.74 -4.28 43.45
CA ALA A 107 7.90 -3.06 42.68
C ALA A 107 7.95 -1.84 43.64
N ASP A 108 9.04 -1.72 44.36
CA ASP A 108 9.29 -0.70 45.39
C ASP A 108 10.15 0.47 44.89
N ASP A 109 10.36 1.50 45.74
CA ASP A 109 11.12 2.69 45.40
C ASP A 109 12.65 2.47 45.21
N LYS A 110 13.14 1.23 45.38
CA LYS A 110 14.54 0.87 45.12
C LYS A 110 14.85 0.69 43.64
N SER A 111 13.82 0.61 42.80
CA SER A 111 13.95 0.46 41.35
C SER A 111 13.16 1.53 40.60
N PRO A 112 13.63 1.99 39.43
CA PRO A 112 12.92 2.98 38.62
C PRO A 112 11.61 2.42 38.06
N ARG A 113 10.62 3.27 37.84
CA ARG A 113 9.25 2.88 37.45
C ARG A 113 9.18 2.07 36.16
N TRP A 114 10.04 2.33 35.19
CA TRP A 114 10.09 1.59 33.94
C TRP A 114 10.40 0.08 34.14
N ARG A 115 11.15 -0.30 35.20
CA ARG A 115 11.41 -1.72 35.53
C ARG A 115 10.18 -2.40 36.12
N HIS A 116 9.31 -1.65 36.82
CA HIS A 116 8.04 -2.19 37.33
C HIS A 116 7.15 -2.73 36.21
N LEU A 117 7.24 -2.14 34.99
CA LEU A 117 6.49 -2.61 33.84
C LEU A 117 6.83 -4.03 33.44
N LEU A 118 8.11 -4.46 33.60
CA LEU A 118 8.54 -5.82 33.30
C LEU A 118 7.86 -6.85 34.22
N LEU A 119 7.71 -6.49 35.50
CA LEU A 119 7.02 -7.31 36.47
C LEU A 119 5.51 -7.34 36.20
N LEU A 120 4.87 -6.17 36.13
CA LEU A 120 3.42 -6.05 35.98
C LEU A 120 2.94 -6.63 34.64
N GLY A 121 3.63 -6.30 33.56
CA GLY A 121 3.34 -6.84 32.24
C GLY A 121 3.58 -8.35 32.15
N GLY A 122 4.67 -8.82 32.78
CA GLY A 122 4.99 -10.26 32.82
C GLY A 122 3.91 -11.07 33.51
N ILE A 123 3.45 -10.65 34.70
CA ILE A 123 2.38 -11.36 35.44
C ILE A 123 1.03 -11.27 34.71
N LEU A 124 0.69 -10.11 34.14
CA LEU A 124 -0.54 -9.96 33.35
C LEU A 124 -0.57 -10.94 32.18
N LEU A 125 0.52 -10.99 31.39
CA LEU A 125 0.63 -11.94 30.27
C LEU A 125 0.62 -13.39 30.74
N GLY A 126 1.27 -13.72 31.89
CA GLY A 126 1.36 -15.08 32.41
C GLY A 126 0.00 -15.63 32.80
N PHE A 127 -0.85 -14.83 33.41
CA PHE A 127 -2.20 -15.25 33.80
C PHE A 127 -3.23 -15.22 32.65
N GLU A 128 -3.04 -14.41 31.64
CA GLU A 128 -3.93 -14.34 30.45
C GLU A 128 -3.58 -15.38 29.38
N ASN A 129 -2.56 -16.20 29.60
CA ASN A 129 -2.20 -17.24 28.64
C ASN A 129 -3.30 -18.30 28.56
N LYS A 130 -3.80 -18.52 27.35
CA LYS A 130 -4.94 -19.39 27.03
C LYS A 130 -4.73 -20.81 27.58
N GLY A 131 -5.52 -21.18 28.55
CA GLY A 131 -5.66 -22.56 29.00
C GLY A 131 -5.53 -22.81 30.51
N TYR A 132 -5.03 -21.90 31.34
CA TYR A 132 -4.71 -22.23 32.70
C TYR A 132 -5.46 -21.49 33.80
N SER A 133 -5.81 -20.24 33.67
CA SER A 133 -6.58 -19.53 34.70
C SER A 133 -7.08 -18.20 34.18
N HIS A 134 -8.33 -17.88 34.48
CA HIS A 134 -8.84 -16.52 34.28
C HIS A 134 -8.62 -15.75 35.58
N LEU A 135 -7.87 -14.64 35.49
CA LEU A 135 -7.77 -13.71 36.60
C LEU A 135 -9.18 -13.25 37.03
N PRO A 136 -9.50 -13.25 38.35
CA PRO A 136 -10.69 -12.55 38.82
C PRO A 136 -10.69 -11.10 38.32
N GLY A 137 -11.84 -10.62 37.81
CA GLY A 137 -11.95 -9.30 37.16
C GLY A 137 -11.39 -8.14 38.01
N ASP A 138 -11.62 -8.16 39.32
CA ASP A 138 -11.07 -7.18 40.27
C ASP A 138 -9.54 -7.21 40.34
N LEU A 139 -8.94 -8.40 40.37
CA LEU A 139 -7.49 -8.52 40.42
C LEU A 139 -6.83 -8.11 39.11
N ARG A 140 -7.43 -8.49 37.97
CA ARG A 140 -7.00 -8.05 36.66
C ARG A 140 -7.02 -6.53 36.53
N HIS A 141 -8.14 -5.90 36.92
CA HIS A 141 -8.28 -4.44 36.91
C HIS A 141 -7.19 -3.77 37.76
N ARG A 142 -6.89 -4.30 38.95
CA ARG A 142 -5.80 -3.76 39.81
C ARG A 142 -4.43 -3.85 39.16
N ILE A 143 -4.12 -4.95 38.48
CA ILE A 143 -2.85 -5.10 37.75
C ILE A 143 -2.79 -4.10 36.58
N GLU A 144 -3.87 -3.96 35.81
CA GLU A 144 -3.93 -3.00 34.72
C GLU A 144 -3.78 -1.56 35.20
N VAL A 145 -4.46 -1.16 36.29
CA VAL A 145 -4.32 0.16 36.91
C VAL A 145 -2.88 0.42 37.38
N ALA A 146 -2.27 -0.56 38.02
CA ALA A 146 -0.86 -0.47 38.44
C ALA A 146 0.08 -0.32 37.24
N LEU A 147 -0.16 -1.07 36.18
CA LEU A 147 0.60 -1.00 34.91
C LEU A 147 0.49 0.39 34.26
N VAL A 148 -0.72 0.94 34.14
CA VAL A 148 -0.96 2.28 33.60
C VAL A 148 -0.29 3.35 34.46
N THR A 149 -0.43 3.25 35.80
CA THR A 149 0.19 4.19 36.73
C THR A 149 1.72 4.16 36.61
N ALA A 150 2.31 2.96 36.59
CA ALA A 150 3.75 2.82 36.39
C ALA A 150 4.22 3.34 35.03
N THR A 151 3.42 3.13 33.97
CA THR A 151 3.69 3.66 32.63
C THR A 151 3.72 5.19 32.64
N ASN A 152 2.67 5.84 33.14
CA ASN A 152 2.57 7.29 33.16
C ASN A 152 3.68 7.90 34.04
N LEU A 153 3.96 7.34 35.19
CA LEU A 153 5.08 7.78 36.05
C LEU A 153 6.43 7.62 35.34
N ALA A 154 6.67 6.51 34.65
CA ALA A 154 7.90 6.29 33.89
C ALA A 154 8.06 7.26 32.71
N LEU A 155 6.95 7.67 32.06
CA LEU A 155 6.94 8.67 31.00
C LEU A 155 7.30 10.07 31.54
N HIS A 156 6.96 10.37 32.79
CA HIS A 156 7.27 11.63 33.44
C HIS A 156 8.64 11.66 34.14
N GLU A 157 9.28 10.54 34.38
CA GLU A 157 10.59 10.52 35.00
C GLU A 157 11.58 11.37 34.19
N LYS A 158 12.17 12.43 34.80
CA LYS A 158 13.09 13.37 34.14
C LYS A 158 14.37 12.73 33.58
N ASN A 159 14.69 11.51 33.99
CA ASN A 159 15.71 10.65 33.37
C ASN A 159 15.19 9.96 32.08
N ALA A 160 14.05 10.39 31.55
CA ALA A 160 13.52 9.98 30.25
C ALA A 160 14.43 10.35 29.06
N GLY A 161 15.54 11.05 29.29
CA GLY A 161 16.69 11.08 28.38
C GLY A 161 17.51 9.81 28.38
N ASP A 162 17.26 8.86 29.29
CA ASP A 162 17.81 7.53 29.23
C ASP A 162 17.01 6.73 28.20
N ALA A 163 17.58 6.56 27.00
CA ALA A 163 17.02 5.75 25.92
C ALA A 163 16.54 4.36 26.40
N ASN A 164 17.03 3.90 27.52
CA ASN A 164 16.75 2.66 28.18
C ASN A 164 15.32 2.54 28.71
N SER A 165 14.83 3.60 29.36
CA SER A 165 13.47 3.62 29.90
C SER A 165 12.43 3.58 28.79
N GLN A 166 12.66 4.33 27.73
CA GLN A 166 11.78 4.42 26.56
C GLN A 166 11.62 3.07 25.87
N LEU A 167 12.74 2.39 25.58
CA LEU A 167 12.72 1.11 24.90
C LEU A 167 11.99 0.01 25.73
N CYS A 168 12.17 0.05 27.05
CA CYS A 168 11.47 -0.89 27.95
C CYS A 168 9.96 -0.64 27.98
N ILE A 169 9.53 0.63 28.10
CA ILE A 169 8.12 1.04 28.05
C ILE A 169 7.47 0.53 26.74
N VAL A 170 8.12 0.84 25.61
CA VAL A 170 7.63 0.45 24.28
C VAL A 170 7.54 -1.07 24.14
N PHE A 171 8.55 -1.82 24.59
CA PHE A 171 8.56 -3.28 24.57
C PHE A 171 7.40 -3.89 25.37
N VAL A 172 7.23 -3.44 26.62
CA VAL A 172 6.20 -4.00 27.51
C VAL A 172 4.81 -3.64 26.97
N LEU A 173 4.55 -2.39 26.64
CA LEU A 173 3.26 -1.96 26.10
C LEU A 173 2.93 -2.69 24.81
N ASN A 174 3.87 -2.81 23.88
CA ASN A 174 3.63 -3.57 22.65
C ASN A 174 3.18 -5.02 22.91
N THR A 175 3.69 -5.62 24.00
CA THR A 175 3.36 -7.00 24.36
C THR A 175 2.00 -7.12 25.06
N VAL A 176 1.68 -6.21 25.98
CA VAL A 176 0.51 -6.37 26.86
C VAL A 176 -0.70 -5.54 26.43
N PHE A 177 -0.52 -4.55 25.56
CA PHE A 177 -1.60 -3.67 25.12
C PHE A 177 -2.85 -4.40 24.57
N PRO A 178 -2.72 -5.48 23.77
CA PRO A 178 -3.88 -6.25 23.31
C PRO A 178 -4.69 -6.91 24.45
N LEU A 179 -4.06 -7.12 25.61
CA LEU A 179 -4.68 -7.76 26.78
C LEU A 179 -5.42 -6.76 27.67
N MET A 180 -5.08 -5.47 27.58
CA MET A 180 -5.64 -4.44 28.46
C MET A 180 -7.09 -4.14 28.09
N SER A 181 -7.90 -3.81 29.11
CA SER A 181 -9.26 -3.31 28.95
C SER A 181 -9.25 -1.92 28.28
N ASP A 182 -10.34 -1.58 27.59
CA ASP A 182 -10.46 -0.27 26.93
C ASP A 182 -10.42 0.87 27.96
N GLU A 183 -11.00 0.67 29.14
CA GLU A 183 -10.93 1.63 30.23
C GLU A 183 -9.49 1.92 30.65
N SER A 184 -8.66 0.88 30.80
CA SER A 184 -7.24 1.04 31.17
C SER A 184 -6.44 1.69 30.05
N ARG A 185 -6.71 1.36 28.80
CA ARG A 185 -6.07 2.00 27.63
C ARG A 185 -6.33 3.50 27.59
N THR A 186 -7.55 3.97 27.87
CA THR A 186 -7.87 5.41 27.83
C THR A 186 -7.15 6.25 28.89
N ARG A 187 -6.60 5.62 29.94
CA ARG A 187 -5.87 6.29 31.02
C ARG A 187 -4.37 6.52 30.75
N ILE A 188 -3.86 5.98 29.62
CA ILE A 188 -2.45 6.16 29.23
C ILE A 188 -2.25 7.59 28.69
N GLU A 189 -1.12 8.20 29.03
CA GLU A 189 -0.75 9.53 28.54
C GLU A 189 -0.10 9.49 27.17
N TYR A 190 -0.94 9.42 26.14
CA TYR A 190 -0.51 9.25 24.74
C TYR A 190 0.30 10.42 24.21
N ASP A 191 0.11 11.63 24.73
CA ASP A 191 0.89 12.82 24.33
C ASP A 191 2.38 12.66 24.63
N LEU A 192 2.72 11.91 25.68
CA LEU A 192 4.10 11.57 26.04
C LEU A 192 4.56 10.25 25.40
N LEU A 193 3.64 9.30 25.22
CA LEU A 193 3.97 7.98 24.71
C LEU A 193 4.22 7.97 23.19
N LEU A 194 3.42 8.67 22.39
CA LEU A 194 3.48 8.62 20.93
C LEU A 194 4.85 9.00 20.35
N PRO A 195 5.50 10.10 20.77
CA PRO A 195 6.85 10.42 20.29
C PRO A 195 7.87 9.32 20.62
N GLN A 196 7.75 8.70 21.80
CA GLN A 196 8.67 7.63 22.22
C GLN A 196 8.48 6.35 21.41
N LEU A 197 7.23 6.01 21.06
CA LEU A 197 6.92 4.86 20.18
C LEU A 197 7.56 5.04 18.80
N VAL A 198 7.44 6.22 18.20
CA VAL A 198 8.00 6.54 16.90
C VAL A 198 9.53 6.52 16.94
N GLU A 199 10.14 7.15 17.95
CA GLU A 199 11.59 7.18 18.13
C GLU A 199 12.16 5.78 18.35
N ALA A 200 11.55 4.98 19.23
CA ALA A 200 11.99 3.61 19.50
C ALA A 200 11.87 2.70 18.26
N THR A 201 10.80 2.87 17.47
CA THR A 201 10.53 1.98 16.32
C THR A 201 11.45 2.27 15.15
N TYR A 202 11.57 3.54 14.75
CA TYR A 202 12.19 3.91 13.48
C TYR A 202 13.63 4.42 13.64
N PHE A 203 13.98 4.98 14.81
CA PHE A 203 15.24 5.71 14.97
C PHE A 203 16.22 5.07 15.96
N SER A 204 15.71 4.26 16.90
CA SER A 204 16.58 3.65 17.91
C SER A 204 17.46 2.54 17.37
N PRO A 205 18.59 2.22 18.06
CA PRO A 205 19.44 1.06 17.75
C PRO A 205 18.72 -0.30 17.88
N GLU A 206 17.66 -0.39 18.68
CA GLU A 206 16.83 -1.60 18.84
C GLU A 206 15.66 -1.65 17.85
N GLY A 207 15.45 -0.58 17.12
CA GLY A 207 14.47 -0.44 16.02
C GLY A 207 15.16 -0.51 14.66
N LEU A 208 14.69 0.35 13.73
CA LEU A 208 15.12 0.37 12.33
C LEU A 208 16.32 1.31 12.06
N GLU A 209 16.98 1.87 13.08
CA GLU A 209 18.24 2.65 12.98
C GLU A 209 18.22 3.72 11.88
N HIS A 210 17.24 4.60 11.87
CA HIS A 210 17.10 5.66 10.86
C HIS A 210 16.99 5.17 9.40
N GLY A 211 17.03 3.86 9.14
CA GLY A 211 17.04 3.30 7.79
C GLY A 211 18.41 3.30 7.09
N TYR A 212 19.47 3.80 7.72
CA TYR A 212 20.81 3.93 7.09
C TYR A 212 21.47 2.58 6.77
N TRP A 213 21.08 1.51 7.44
CA TRP A 213 21.58 0.16 7.19
C TRP A 213 21.40 -0.28 5.73
N LEU A 214 20.40 0.26 5.03
CA LEU A 214 20.11 -0.08 3.63
C LEU A 214 21.26 0.38 2.70
N GLY A 215 21.86 1.54 2.96
CA GLY A 215 23.01 2.05 2.20
C GLY A 215 24.29 1.24 2.42
N THR A 216 24.45 0.59 3.59
CA THR A 216 25.65 -0.20 3.88
C THR A 216 25.75 -1.48 3.04
N ILE A 217 24.65 -1.93 2.45
CA ILE A 217 24.59 -3.13 1.60
C ILE A 217 25.43 -2.95 0.33
N ASP A 218 25.50 -1.73 -0.21
CA ASP A 218 26.22 -1.42 -1.45
C ASP A 218 27.68 -1.87 -1.44
N ALA A 219 28.36 -1.72 -0.31
CA ALA A 219 29.76 -2.11 -0.17
C ALA A 219 30.01 -3.62 -0.34
N ASP A 220 29.02 -4.44 0.01
CA ASP A 220 29.09 -5.91 -0.03
C ASP A 220 28.51 -6.50 -1.32
N VAL A 221 27.75 -5.72 -2.09
CA VAL A 221 27.23 -6.13 -3.39
C VAL A 221 28.34 -6.08 -4.43
N ARG A 222 28.68 -7.23 -4.99
CA ARG A 222 29.74 -7.39 -6.01
C ARG A 222 29.14 -7.65 -7.36
N GLN A 223 29.63 -6.97 -8.36
CA GLN A 223 29.34 -7.29 -9.75
C GLN A 223 30.30 -8.42 -10.21
N VAL A 224 29.73 -9.61 -10.42
CA VAL A 224 30.50 -10.82 -10.79
C VAL A 224 30.74 -10.86 -12.31
N SER A 225 29.79 -10.35 -13.09
CA SER A 225 29.90 -10.21 -14.55
C SER A 225 29.33 -8.85 -14.98
N LYS A 226 29.36 -8.53 -16.28
CA LYS A 226 28.72 -7.28 -16.78
C LYS A 226 27.26 -7.14 -16.42
N THR A 227 26.58 -8.25 -16.07
CA THR A 227 25.15 -8.31 -15.88
C THR A 227 24.71 -8.95 -14.55
N HIS A 228 25.62 -9.56 -13.77
CA HIS A 228 25.20 -10.31 -12.59
C HIS A 228 25.78 -9.70 -11.30
N PHE A 229 24.89 -9.51 -10.32
CA PHE A 229 25.23 -9.04 -8.98
C PHE A 229 25.12 -10.17 -7.96
N HIS A 230 26.09 -10.24 -7.08
CA HIS A 230 26.16 -11.18 -5.96
C HIS A 230 26.26 -10.47 -4.63
N TRP A 231 25.44 -10.90 -3.66
CA TRP A 231 25.45 -10.45 -2.29
C TRP A 231 25.52 -11.66 -1.35
N ASP A 232 26.73 -11.89 -0.80
CA ASP A 232 27.00 -13.08 0.02
C ASP A 232 26.25 -13.03 1.37
N ALA A 233 25.66 -14.16 1.76
CA ALA A 233 24.97 -14.32 3.05
C ALA A 233 25.91 -14.17 4.28
N ARG A 234 27.21 -14.32 4.08
CA ARG A 234 28.24 -14.13 5.13
C ARG A 234 28.80 -12.72 5.18
N SER A 235 28.37 -11.83 4.30
CA SER A 235 28.81 -10.44 4.28
C SER A 235 28.35 -9.70 5.54
N ILE A 236 29.06 -8.66 5.91
CA ILE A 236 28.75 -7.85 7.11
C ILE A 236 27.34 -7.27 7.01
N SER A 237 26.96 -6.76 5.84
CA SER A 237 25.62 -6.18 5.64
C SER A 237 24.50 -7.22 5.66
N ALA A 238 24.71 -8.45 5.15
CA ALA A 238 23.73 -9.52 5.23
C ALA A 238 23.49 -9.98 6.68
N VAL A 239 24.56 -10.16 7.43
CA VAL A 239 24.48 -10.46 8.88
C VAL A 239 23.76 -9.33 9.61
N ARG A 240 24.05 -8.06 9.26
CA ARG A 240 23.39 -6.90 9.87
C ARG A 240 21.89 -6.85 9.58
N VAL A 241 21.47 -7.12 8.35
CA VAL A 241 20.03 -7.20 7.99
C VAL A 241 19.34 -8.30 8.79
N HIS A 242 19.99 -9.46 8.93
CA HIS A 242 19.46 -10.56 9.75
C HIS A 242 19.34 -10.17 11.23
N GLU A 243 20.36 -9.52 11.81
CA GLU A 243 20.33 -9.00 13.18
C GLU A 243 19.20 -8.00 13.39
N ILE A 244 19.06 -7.00 12.49
CA ILE A 244 17.97 -6.01 12.57
C ILE A 244 16.61 -6.70 12.54
N LYS A 245 16.40 -7.63 11.61
CA LYS A 245 15.15 -8.38 11.49
C LYS A 245 14.81 -9.20 12.76
N SER A 246 15.83 -9.71 13.44
CA SER A 246 15.68 -10.52 14.67
C SER A 246 15.47 -9.70 15.95
N ARG A 247 15.65 -8.38 15.91
CA ARG A 247 15.45 -7.51 17.09
C ARG A 247 14.03 -7.59 17.62
N VAL A 248 13.89 -7.42 18.92
CA VAL A 248 12.62 -7.54 19.62
C VAL A 248 11.55 -6.60 19.05
N LEU A 249 11.89 -5.33 18.81
CA LEU A 249 10.92 -4.35 18.27
C LEU A 249 10.65 -4.60 16.79
N VAL A 250 11.66 -4.93 15.99
CA VAL A 250 11.52 -5.12 14.54
C VAL A 250 10.73 -6.40 14.22
N SER A 251 10.94 -7.48 14.98
CA SER A 251 10.15 -8.72 14.85
C SER A 251 8.67 -8.51 15.16
N ALA A 252 8.34 -7.47 15.92
CA ALA A 252 6.98 -7.11 16.35
C ALA A 252 6.47 -5.79 15.72
N LEU A 253 6.98 -5.39 14.55
CA LEU A 253 6.59 -4.14 13.88
C LEU A 253 5.08 -4.00 13.64
N GLY A 254 4.39 -5.09 13.30
CA GLY A 254 2.94 -5.05 13.06
C GLY A 254 2.13 -4.66 14.31
N PRO A 255 2.26 -5.37 15.44
CA PRO A 255 1.69 -4.95 16.72
C PRO A 255 2.08 -3.52 17.12
N LEU A 256 3.36 -3.16 16.96
CA LEU A 256 3.89 -1.84 17.31
C LEU A 256 3.27 -0.72 16.47
N ALA A 257 3.10 -0.93 15.18
CA ALA A 257 2.40 0.01 14.30
C ALA A 257 0.93 0.21 14.70
N ARG A 258 0.25 -0.85 15.16
CA ARG A 258 -1.12 -0.74 15.70
C ARG A 258 -1.17 0.05 17.02
N LEU A 259 -0.17 -0.12 17.87
CA LEU A 259 -0.05 0.68 19.11
C LEU A 259 0.21 2.15 18.76
N ILE A 260 1.07 2.46 17.78
CA ILE A 260 1.29 3.82 17.27
C ILE A 260 -0.03 4.38 16.71
N ALA A 261 -0.74 3.62 15.87
CA ALA A 261 -2.02 4.04 15.29
C ALA A 261 -3.06 4.37 16.37
N HIS A 262 -3.22 3.51 17.37
CA HIS A 262 -4.10 3.78 18.50
C HIS A 262 -3.68 5.03 19.29
N SER A 263 -2.37 5.23 19.47
CA SER A 263 -1.84 6.43 20.13
C SER A 263 -2.15 7.69 19.33
N VAL A 264 -2.02 7.66 18.00
CA VAL A 264 -2.41 8.75 17.08
C VAL A 264 -3.89 9.10 17.24
N GLU A 265 -4.75 8.10 17.36
CA GLU A 265 -6.19 8.29 17.53
C GLU A 265 -6.54 8.89 18.92
N SER A 266 -5.69 8.66 19.92
CA SER A 266 -5.94 9.00 21.34
C SER A 266 -5.22 10.26 21.83
N VAL A 267 -4.24 10.78 21.09
CA VAL A 267 -3.50 12.02 21.41
C VAL A 267 -4.44 13.22 21.54
N ARG A 268 -4.20 14.06 22.56
CA ARG A 268 -5.01 15.25 22.83
C ARG A 268 -4.48 16.49 22.11
N ASP A 269 -3.15 16.64 22.00
CA ASP A 269 -2.54 17.74 21.25
C ASP A 269 -2.34 17.40 19.77
N PRO A 270 -3.13 17.98 18.84
CA PRO A 270 -2.99 17.72 17.42
C PRO A 270 -1.63 18.12 16.83
N ASN A 271 -0.90 19.04 17.47
CA ASN A 271 0.41 19.47 16.96
C ASN A 271 1.47 18.37 17.06
N LEU A 272 1.31 17.42 17.97
CA LEU A 272 2.19 16.26 18.05
C LEU A 272 2.10 15.41 16.79
N LEU A 273 0.94 15.34 16.15
CA LEU A 273 0.78 14.58 14.89
C LEU A 273 1.57 15.22 13.74
N VAL A 274 1.65 16.54 13.71
CA VAL A 274 2.50 17.26 12.73
C VAL A 274 3.97 16.89 12.92
N ALA A 275 4.43 16.87 14.18
CA ALA A 275 5.81 16.48 14.49
C ALA A 275 6.08 15.01 14.18
N VAL A 276 5.16 14.12 14.50
CA VAL A 276 5.25 12.67 14.18
C VAL A 276 5.31 12.45 12.68
N LEU A 277 4.44 13.09 11.90
CA LEU A 277 4.45 12.97 10.45
C LEU A 277 5.77 13.49 9.85
N ALA A 278 6.31 14.57 10.37
CA ALA A 278 7.64 15.08 9.96
C ALA A 278 8.76 14.07 10.26
N ARG A 279 8.72 13.39 11.41
CA ARG A 279 9.68 12.32 11.74
C ARG A 279 9.53 11.13 10.80
N LEU A 280 8.31 10.70 10.50
CA LEU A 280 8.06 9.62 9.52
C LEU A 280 8.58 10.01 8.12
N ALA A 281 8.39 11.28 7.70
CA ALA A 281 8.93 11.79 6.44
C ALA A 281 10.47 11.82 6.42
N GLU A 282 11.12 12.11 7.54
CA GLU A 282 12.56 12.01 7.66
C GLU A 282 13.05 10.57 7.46
N PHE A 283 12.42 9.61 8.12
CA PHE A 283 12.79 8.20 7.98
C PHE A 283 12.55 7.70 6.54
N SER A 284 11.40 7.99 5.92
CA SER A 284 11.11 7.55 4.54
C SER A 284 12.13 8.10 3.55
N ARG A 285 12.53 9.36 3.71
CA ARG A 285 13.58 9.99 2.91
C ARG A 285 14.92 9.29 3.08
N ASN A 286 15.30 8.94 4.32
CA ASN A 286 16.54 8.22 4.59
C ASN A 286 16.55 6.84 3.91
N ILE A 287 15.45 6.11 3.96
CA ILE A 287 15.29 4.81 3.27
C ILE A 287 15.42 4.98 1.74
N ALA A 288 14.74 5.97 1.16
CA ALA A 288 14.77 6.23 -0.28
C ALA A 288 16.18 6.62 -0.76
N LEU A 289 16.86 7.50 -0.03
CA LEU A 289 18.23 7.91 -0.35
C LEU A 289 19.21 6.75 -0.20
N SER A 290 19.10 5.96 0.86
CA SER A 290 19.93 4.79 1.09
C SER A 290 19.71 3.71 0.02
N TRP A 291 18.46 3.53 -0.44
CA TRP A 291 18.15 2.63 -1.54
C TRP A 291 18.76 3.11 -2.86
N ARG A 292 18.66 4.41 -3.17
CA ARG A 292 19.23 4.99 -4.38
C ARG A 292 20.75 4.81 -4.49
N GLN A 293 21.43 4.79 -3.35
CA GLN A 293 22.89 4.59 -3.29
C GLN A 293 23.31 3.13 -3.44
N ASN A 294 22.36 2.20 -3.47
CA ASN A 294 22.62 0.77 -3.52
C ASN A 294 22.58 0.28 -4.97
N LYS A 295 23.59 -0.47 -5.42
CA LYS A 295 23.65 -1.11 -6.75
C LYS A 295 22.42 -1.95 -7.07
N LEU A 296 21.78 -2.55 -6.08
CA LEU A 296 20.54 -3.31 -6.27
C LEU A 296 19.38 -2.43 -6.76
N SER A 297 19.44 -1.11 -6.57
CA SER A 297 18.43 -0.17 -7.09
C SER A 297 18.57 0.11 -8.59
N GLU A 298 19.70 -0.29 -9.19
CA GLU A 298 19.95 -0.17 -10.64
C GLU A 298 19.30 -1.31 -11.44
N ILE A 299 18.72 -2.32 -10.75
CA ILE A 299 18.09 -3.47 -11.36
C ILE A 299 16.58 -3.23 -11.43
N GLU A 300 16.00 -3.39 -12.63
CA GLU A 300 14.53 -3.40 -12.78
C GLU A 300 13.91 -4.60 -12.06
N VAL A 301 12.74 -4.40 -11.48
CA VAL A 301 12.01 -5.47 -10.77
C VAL A 301 11.76 -6.67 -11.69
N SER A 302 11.44 -6.41 -12.96
CA SER A 302 11.19 -7.45 -13.97
C SER A 302 12.45 -8.24 -14.38
N GLU A 303 13.63 -7.67 -14.15
CA GLU A 303 14.92 -8.22 -14.58
C GLU A 303 15.73 -8.83 -13.41
N GLU A 304 15.21 -8.83 -12.20
CA GLU A 304 15.91 -9.38 -11.02
C GLU A 304 16.29 -10.86 -11.21
N GLY A 305 15.49 -11.62 -11.95
CA GLY A 305 15.78 -13.01 -12.29
C GLY A 305 17.06 -13.17 -13.13
N ASP A 306 17.34 -12.18 -13.97
CA ASP A 306 18.43 -12.21 -14.94
C ASP A 306 19.71 -11.53 -14.42
N PHE A 307 19.57 -10.60 -13.48
CA PHE A 307 20.70 -9.80 -12.97
C PHE A 307 21.19 -10.22 -11.58
N LEU A 308 20.39 -10.96 -10.81
CA LEU A 308 20.80 -11.46 -9.49
C LEU A 308 21.25 -12.91 -9.57
N GLU A 309 22.42 -13.23 -8.98
CA GLU A 309 22.84 -14.61 -8.81
C GLU A 309 21.82 -15.43 -8.02
N GLU A 310 21.68 -16.70 -8.36
CA GLU A 310 20.69 -17.60 -7.77
C GLU A 310 20.83 -17.69 -6.23
N GLN A 311 22.05 -17.69 -5.72
CA GLN A 311 22.29 -17.70 -4.28
C GLN A 311 21.73 -16.44 -3.61
N THR A 312 22.02 -15.25 -4.15
CA THR A 312 21.50 -13.96 -3.66
C THR A 312 19.97 -13.96 -3.70
N ARG A 313 19.38 -14.40 -4.80
CA ARG A 313 17.94 -14.46 -5.01
C ARG A 313 17.23 -15.41 -4.04
N ARG A 314 17.91 -16.47 -3.58
CA ARG A 314 17.32 -17.46 -2.64
C ARG A 314 17.56 -17.14 -1.18
N THR A 315 18.56 -16.33 -0.83
CA THR A 315 18.98 -16.12 0.57
C THR A 315 18.86 -14.67 1.02
N THR A 316 19.80 -13.82 0.65
CA THR A 316 19.95 -12.47 1.19
C THR A 316 18.87 -11.49 0.70
N PHE A 317 18.54 -11.55 -0.58
CA PHE A 317 17.57 -10.65 -1.18
C PHE A 317 16.13 -10.82 -0.62
N PRO A 318 15.60 -12.06 -0.43
CA PRO A 318 14.30 -12.25 0.20
C PRO A 318 14.24 -11.75 1.66
N GLU A 319 15.33 -11.86 2.42
CA GLU A 319 15.38 -11.33 3.78
C GLU A 319 15.29 -9.80 3.81
N LEU A 320 16.02 -9.14 2.92
CA LEU A 320 15.93 -7.70 2.72
C LEU A 320 14.51 -7.29 2.34
N LEU A 321 13.94 -7.94 1.33
CA LEU A 321 12.59 -7.64 0.86
C LEU A 321 11.53 -7.83 1.95
N GLN A 322 11.67 -8.85 2.79
CA GLN A 322 10.76 -9.06 3.91
C GLN A 322 10.84 -7.92 4.94
N LEU A 323 12.06 -7.44 5.26
CA LEU A 323 12.25 -6.31 6.18
C LEU A 323 11.64 -5.03 5.60
N LEU A 324 11.89 -4.73 4.33
CA LEU A 324 11.31 -3.58 3.62
C LEU A 324 9.77 -3.67 3.59
N ARG A 325 9.22 -4.83 3.28
CA ARG A 325 7.78 -5.07 3.28
C ARG A 325 7.15 -4.81 4.64
N ASN A 326 7.75 -5.34 5.71
CA ASN A 326 7.24 -5.12 7.07
C ASN A 326 7.31 -3.64 7.47
N THR A 327 8.38 -2.95 7.06
CA THR A 327 8.53 -1.50 7.26
C THR A 327 7.40 -0.75 6.54
N MET A 328 7.15 -1.05 5.27
CA MET A 328 6.07 -0.41 4.51
C MET A 328 4.70 -0.64 5.14
N PHE A 329 4.39 -1.88 5.59
CA PHE A 329 3.14 -2.16 6.29
C PHE A 329 2.99 -1.33 7.57
N SER A 330 4.08 -1.16 8.33
CA SER A 330 4.03 -0.35 9.54
C SER A 330 3.70 1.12 9.22
N PHE A 331 4.27 1.66 8.13
CA PHE A 331 3.97 3.01 7.66
C PHE A 331 2.51 3.17 7.24
N VAL A 332 1.98 2.27 6.45
CA VAL A 332 0.57 2.35 5.98
C VAL A 332 -0.39 2.36 7.16
N ILE A 333 -0.14 1.54 8.20
CA ILE A 333 -0.98 1.51 9.41
C ILE A 333 -0.92 2.86 10.14
N CYS A 334 0.27 3.44 10.33
CA CYS A 334 0.45 4.72 11.00
C CYS A 334 -0.16 5.87 10.17
N LEU A 335 0.11 5.93 8.87
CA LEU A 335 -0.42 6.96 7.98
C LEU A 335 -1.95 6.91 7.90
N ARG A 336 -2.55 5.70 7.89
CA ARG A 336 -4.01 5.57 7.91
C ARG A 336 -4.62 6.23 9.14
N ALA A 337 -4.04 6.01 10.33
CA ALA A 337 -4.52 6.64 11.56
C ALA A 337 -4.34 8.17 11.51
N ILE A 338 -3.18 8.65 11.04
CA ILE A 338 -2.91 10.10 10.89
C ILE A 338 -3.90 10.73 9.91
N THR A 339 -4.09 10.12 8.73
CA THR A 339 -5.03 10.61 7.71
C THR A 339 -6.47 10.64 8.25
N GLY A 340 -6.88 9.60 8.99
CA GLY A 340 -8.17 9.58 9.67
C GLY A 340 -8.34 10.73 10.67
N ARG A 341 -7.29 11.06 11.42
CA ARG A 341 -7.31 12.21 12.37
C ARG A 341 -7.35 13.55 11.65
N ILE A 342 -6.66 13.69 10.49
CA ILE A 342 -6.73 14.94 9.70
C ILE A 342 -8.17 15.23 9.28
N LEU A 343 -8.96 14.21 8.93
CA LEU A 343 -10.36 14.39 8.55
C LEU A 343 -11.28 14.74 9.73
N LEU A 344 -10.96 14.26 10.94
CA LEU A 344 -11.85 14.38 12.10
C LEU A 344 -11.51 15.56 13.01
N ASP A 345 -10.29 16.07 12.99
CA ASP A 345 -9.82 17.13 13.88
C ASP A 345 -9.84 18.50 13.20
N ALA A 346 -10.64 19.43 13.71
CA ALA A 346 -10.81 20.77 13.16
C ALA A 346 -9.51 21.59 13.05
N THR A 347 -8.52 21.31 13.93
CA THR A 347 -7.21 21.98 13.89
C THR A 347 -6.35 21.47 12.74
N LEU A 348 -6.38 20.15 12.49
CA LEU A 348 -5.59 19.51 11.44
C LEU A 348 -6.24 19.69 10.06
N SER A 349 -7.57 19.71 9.99
CA SER A 349 -8.34 19.93 8.74
C SER A 349 -8.39 21.42 8.31
N SER A 350 -7.77 22.34 9.07
CA SER A 350 -7.72 23.75 8.70
C SER A 350 -6.94 23.98 7.40
N ASP A 351 -7.31 25.03 6.65
CA ASP A 351 -6.69 25.43 5.38
C ASP A 351 -5.16 25.67 5.50
N ALA A 352 -4.70 26.02 6.70
CA ALA A 352 -3.27 26.23 6.96
C ALA A 352 -2.48 24.93 7.11
N LYS A 353 -3.10 23.84 7.60
CA LYS A 353 -2.40 22.60 7.96
C LYS A 353 -2.73 21.45 7.03
N ALA A 354 -3.99 21.28 6.62
CA ALA A 354 -4.44 20.15 5.84
C ALA A 354 -3.61 19.93 4.55
N PRO A 355 -3.36 20.94 3.71
CA PRO A 355 -2.58 20.73 2.49
C PRO A 355 -1.12 20.35 2.80
N THR A 356 -0.51 20.92 3.84
CA THR A 356 0.87 20.59 4.24
C THR A 356 0.98 19.13 4.71
N LEU A 357 0.02 18.65 5.49
CA LEU A 357 -0.02 17.28 5.98
C LEU A 357 -0.28 16.29 4.83
N ALA A 358 -1.18 16.64 3.90
CA ALA A 358 -1.44 15.84 2.70
C ALA A 358 -0.17 15.74 1.83
N ILE A 359 0.53 16.84 1.59
CA ILE A 359 1.80 16.88 0.85
C ILE A 359 2.85 16.00 1.52
N GLN A 360 3.04 16.12 2.85
CA GLN A 360 4.00 15.28 3.56
C GLN A 360 3.65 13.79 3.46
N THR A 361 2.36 13.45 3.55
CA THR A 361 1.90 12.06 3.39
C THR A 361 2.21 11.53 2.00
N LEU A 362 1.92 12.30 0.94
CA LEU A 362 2.23 11.92 -0.44
C LEU A 362 3.75 11.80 -0.68
N HIS A 363 4.57 12.66 -0.07
CA HIS A 363 6.04 12.52 -0.14
C HIS A 363 6.50 11.21 0.53
N ILE A 364 5.95 10.84 1.68
CA ILE A 364 6.26 9.55 2.33
C ILE A 364 5.89 8.38 1.41
N LEU A 365 4.71 8.41 0.80
CA LEU A 365 4.28 7.36 -0.12
C LEU A 365 5.19 7.28 -1.36
N ARG A 366 5.64 8.42 -1.89
CA ARG A 366 6.61 8.48 -2.98
C ARG A 366 7.96 7.89 -2.60
N ASP A 367 8.50 8.29 -1.45
CA ASP A 367 9.81 7.81 -0.98
C ASP A 367 9.81 6.29 -0.77
N LEU A 368 8.67 5.72 -0.38
CA LEU A 368 8.49 4.29 -0.16
C LEU A 368 7.87 3.57 -1.38
N TYR A 369 7.70 4.26 -2.51
CA TYR A 369 7.01 3.70 -3.67
C TYR A 369 7.73 2.49 -4.27
N PHE A 370 9.08 2.46 -4.25
CA PHE A 370 9.86 1.32 -4.69
C PHE A 370 9.56 0.03 -3.89
N ILE A 371 9.07 0.16 -2.66
CA ILE A 371 8.63 -0.98 -1.85
C ILE A 371 7.18 -1.32 -2.19
N SER A 372 6.27 -0.32 -2.14
CA SER A 372 4.84 -0.57 -2.33
C SER A 372 4.53 -1.10 -3.73
N HIS A 373 5.20 -0.61 -4.76
CA HIS A 373 5.09 -1.08 -6.13
C HIS A 373 5.49 -2.55 -6.26
N ARG A 374 6.66 -2.91 -5.76
CA ARG A 374 7.20 -4.28 -5.81
C ARG A 374 6.26 -5.34 -5.21
N PHE A 375 5.53 -5.00 -4.17
CA PHE A 375 4.64 -5.93 -3.47
C PHE A 375 3.16 -5.76 -3.83
N GLY A 376 2.81 -4.94 -4.80
CA GLY A 376 1.43 -4.66 -5.17
C GLY A 376 0.60 -4.06 -4.03
N GLN A 377 1.24 -3.42 -3.05
CA GLN A 377 0.56 -2.85 -1.87
C GLN A 377 -0.33 -1.65 -2.20
N GLN A 378 -0.11 -1.02 -3.36
CA GLN A 378 -0.93 0.09 -3.87
C GLN A 378 -2.41 -0.30 -4.02
N SER A 379 -2.71 -1.56 -4.28
CA SER A 379 -4.08 -2.08 -4.37
C SER A 379 -4.71 -2.43 -3.02
N SER A 380 -3.97 -2.31 -1.91
CA SER A 380 -4.54 -2.53 -0.58
C SER A 380 -5.48 -1.38 -0.19
N SER A 381 -6.63 -1.70 0.40
CA SER A 381 -7.64 -0.70 0.80
C SER A 381 -7.09 0.36 1.76
N GLN A 382 -6.12 0.00 2.61
CA GLN A 382 -5.50 0.94 3.55
C GLN A 382 -4.56 1.94 2.84
N TYR A 383 -3.75 1.45 1.89
CA TYR A 383 -2.89 2.32 1.07
C TYR A 383 -3.74 3.26 0.21
N MET A 384 -4.75 2.72 -0.46
CA MET A 384 -5.68 3.49 -1.28
C MET A 384 -6.39 4.59 -0.47
N PHE A 385 -6.84 4.27 0.74
CA PHE A 385 -7.44 5.27 1.63
C PHE A 385 -6.46 6.42 1.91
N VAL A 386 -5.21 6.12 2.31
CA VAL A 386 -4.20 7.14 2.59
C VAL A 386 -3.90 7.98 1.37
N ASN A 387 -3.65 7.34 0.23
CA ASN A 387 -3.28 8.00 -1.02
C ASN A 387 -4.40 8.90 -1.55
N TYR A 388 -5.59 8.34 -1.76
CA TYR A 388 -6.69 9.11 -2.36
C TYR A 388 -7.24 10.18 -1.43
N THR A 389 -7.32 9.92 -0.12
CA THR A 389 -7.72 10.97 0.82
C THR A 389 -6.74 12.14 0.82
N SER A 390 -5.43 11.87 0.75
CA SER A 390 -4.42 12.94 0.66
C SER A 390 -4.52 13.72 -0.66
N ILE A 391 -4.80 13.04 -1.77
CA ILE A 391 -5.06 13.67 -3.07
C ILE A 391 -6.34 14.52 -3.01
N ASP A 392 -7.43 13.99 -2.45
CA ASP A 392 -8.72 14.70 -2.35
C ASP A 392 -8.60 15.97 -1.48
N VAL A 393 -7.89 15.88 -0.37
CA VAL A 393 -7.58 17.06 0.46
C VAL A 393 -6.80 18.09 -0.36
N LEU A 394 -5.75 17.67 -1.07
CA LEU A 394 -4.87 18.57 -1.81
C LEU A 394 -5.57 19.17 -3.05
N ASN A 395 -6.53 18.48 -3.65
CA ASN A 395 -7.33 18.97 -4.76
C ASN A 395 -8.16 20.23 -4.41
N GLN A 396 -8.45 20.44 -3.13
CA GLN A 396 -9.12 21.65 -2.65
C GLN A 396 -8.20 22.89 -2.61
N PHE A 397 -6.88 22.68 -2.79
CA PHE A 397 -5.84 23.70 -2.72
C PHE A 397 -4.97 23.72 -3.98
N PRO A 398 -5.48 24.27 -5.12
CA PRO A 398 -4.82 24.18 -6.42
C PRO A 398 -3.38 24.72 -6.45
N ALA A 399 -3.10 25.83 -5.75
CA ALA A 399 -1.76 26.40 -5.70
C ALA A 399 -0.75 25.48 -4.98
N GLN A 400 -1.16 24.85 -3.91
CA GLN A 400 -0.34 23.87 -3.15
C GLN A 400 -0.18 22.58 -3.97
N ALA A 401 -1.22 22.13 -4.67
CA ALA A 401 -1.16 20.98 -5.58
C ALA A 401 -0.16 21.22 -6.73
N GLU A 402 -0.19 22.38 -7.36
CA GLU A 402 0.77 22.76 -8.41
C GLU A 402 2.21 22.81 -7.87
N SER A 403 2.42 23.38 -6.68
CA SER A 403 3.72 23.39 -6.01
C SER A 403 4.21 21.99 -5.68
N PHE A 404 3.35 21.12 -5.15
CA PHE A 404 3.66 19.72 -4.85
C PHE A 404 4.09 18.98 -6.12
N LEU A 405 3.29 19.03 -7.18
CA LEU A 405 3.60 18.35 -8.45
C LEU A 405 4.92 18.85 -9.06
N SER A 406 5.21 20.15 -8.96
CA SER A 406 6.47 20.71 -9.44
C SER A 406 7.69 20.19 -8.67
N THR A 407 7.54 19.86 -7.37
CA THR A 407 8.63 19.32 -6.54
C THR A 407 8.80 17.80 -6.71
N VAL A 408 7.72 17.08 -7.01
CA VAL A 408 7.73 15.60 -7.16
C VAL A 408 8.17 15.18 -8.56
N ARG A 409 7.96 16.03 -9.55
CA ARG A 409 8.36 15.78 -10.94
C ARG A 409 9.87 15.58 -11.06
N SER A 410 10.28 14.66 -11.95
CA SER A 410 11.69 14.49 -12.32
C SER A 410 12.31 15.80 -12.84
N THR A 411 13.56 16.04 -12.49
CA THR A 411 14.32 17.21 -12.96
C THR A 411 14.67 17.15 -14.45
N GLN A 412 14.67 15.94 -15.03
CA GLN A 412 14.93 15.71 -16.45
C GLN A 412 13.62 15.65 -17.24
N THR A 413 13.10 16.79 -17.65
CA THR A 413 11.90 16.85 -18.49
C THR A 413 12.21 16.54 -19.96
N GLY A 414 11.34 15.77 -20.60
CA GLY A 414 11.43 15.45 -22.03
C GLY A 414 12.34 14.28 -22.39
N THR A 415 12.96 13.62 -21.40
CA THR A 415 13.77 12.43 -21.58
C THR A 415 13.41 11.36 -20.57
N ILE A 416 13.50 10.09 -20.98
CA ILE A 416 13.28 8.96 -20.08
C ILE A 416 14.51 8.77 -19.19
N PRO A 417 14.35 8.76 -17.84
CA PRO A 417 15.46 8.57 -16.94
C PRO A 417 16.16 7.21 -17.13
N ALA A 418 17.48 7.21 -17.08
CA ALA A 418 18.26 5.99 -17.20
C ALA A 418 18.13 5.08 -15.95
N HIS A 419 17.99 5.67 -14.77
CA HIS A 419 17.94 4.93 -13.51
C HIS A 419 16.53 4.37 -13.24
N PRO A 420 16.36 3.08 -12.90
CA PRO A 420 15.05 2.45 -12.63
C PRO A 420 14.25 3.15 -11.55
N LEU A 421 14.89 3.59 -10.47
CA LEU A 421 14.22 4.29 -9.38
C LEU A 421 13.62 5.64 -9.84
N ASP A 422 14.25 6.34 -10.77
CA ASP A 422 13.74 7.60 -11.30
C ASP A 422 12.54 7.36 -12.21
N ARG A 423 12.57 6.28 -13.01
CA ARG A 423 11.41 5.83 -13.80
C ARG A 423 10.24 5.44 -12.89
N LEU A 424 10.53 4.79 -11.78
CA LEU A 424 9.52 4.43 -10.79
C LEU A 424 8.92 5.67 -10.09
N ASN A 425 9.73 6.70 -9.83
CA ASN A 425 9.24 7.98 -9.34
C ASN A 425 8.38 8.72 -10.37
N ASP A 426 8.70 8.61 -11.67
CA ASP A 426 7.84 9.14 -12.72
C ASP A 426 6.52 8.37 -12.82
N LEU A 427 6.53 7.06 -12.59
CA LEU A 427 5.29 6.26 -12.50
C LEU A 427 4.41 6.72 -11.33
N PHE A 428 5.00 6.93 -10.14
CA PHE A 428 4.27 7.52 -9.01
C PHE A 428 3.70 8.90 -9.36
N PHE A 429 4.52 9.74 -10.02
CA PHE A 429 4.10 11.07 -10.44
C PHE A 429 2.91 10.99 -11.40
N LEU A 430 2.97 10.21 -12.47
CA LEU A 430 1.91 10.09 -13.46
C LEU A 430 0.61 9.58 -12.82
N ASN A 431 0.68 8.49 -12.05
CA ASN A 431 -0.48 7.92 -11.36
C ASN A 431 -1.10 8.87 -10.30
N THR A 432 -0.31 9.81 -9.77
CA THR A 432 -0.81 10.81 -8.81
C THR A 432 -1.35 12.03 -9.57
N ALA A 433 -0.64 12.50 -10.59
CA ALA A 433 -0.93 13.74 -11.31
C ALA A 433 -2.25 13.67 -12.11
N GLU A 434 -2.65 12.49 -12.60
CA GLU A 434 -3.92 12.31 -13.32
C GLU A 434 -5.14 12.77 -12.51
N HIS A 435 -5.08 12.68 -11.18
CA HIS A 435 -6.16 13.09 -10.28
C HIS A 435 -6.27 14.62 -10.08
N PHE A 436 -5.28 15.39 -10.53
CA PHE A 436 -5.25 16.85 -10.39
C PHE A 436 -5.64 17.60 -11.67
N THR A 437 -5.98 16.91 -12.74
CA THR A 437 -6.27 17.52 -14.04
C THR A 437 -7.39 18.55 -14.01
N LEU A 438 -8.38 18.41 -13.11
CA LEU A 438 -9.50 19.34 -12.94
C LEU A 438 -9.15 20.57 -12.07
N SER A 439 -8.13 20.49 -11.22
CA SER A 439 -7.75 21.55 -10.28
C SER A 439 -6.58 22.41 -10.77
N LEU A 440 -5.80 21.91 -11.74
CA LEU A 440 -4.64 22.62 -12.27
C LEU A 440 -5.01 23.64 -13.33
N ARG A 441 -4.21 24.72 -13.44
CA ARG A 441 -4.30 25.67 -14.53
C ARG A 441 -3.78 25.06 -15.84
N PRO A 442 -4.32 25.44 -17.04
CA PRO A 442 -3.90 24.86 -18.31
C PRO A 442 -2.40 24.90 -18.57
N ALA A 443 -1.74 26.04 -18.27
CA ALA A 443 -0.29 26.16 -18.43
C ALA A 443 0.50 25.21 -17.53
N ALA A 444 0.05 25.00 -16.30
CA ALA A 444 0.67 24.03 -15.38
C ALA A 444 0.41 22.59 -15.83
N THR A 445 -0.80 22.30 -16.32
CA THR A 445 -1.14 21.00 -16.91
C THR A 445 -0.22 20.64 -18.07
N GLU A 446 -0.03 21.56 -19.01
CA GLU A 446 0.88 21.37 -20.14
C GLU A 446 2.33 21.14 -19.68
N GLN A 447 2.82 22.05 -18.81
CA GLN A 447 4.19 22.02 -18.36
C GLN A 447 4.52 20.79 -17.50
N LEU A 448 3.63 20.41 -16.58
CA LEU A 448 3.89 19.36 -15.61
C LEU A 448 3.44 17.98 -16.10
N LEU A 449 2.23 17.86 -16.63
CA LEU A 449 1.63 16.59 -16.99
C LEU A 449 1.97 16.17 -18.41
N VAL A 450 1.61 17.00 -19.40
CA VAL A 450 1.79 16.66 -20.82
C VAL A 450 3.25 16.44 -21.14
N ASN A 451 4.14 17.38 -20.79
CA ASN A 451 5.57 17.28 -21.07
C ASN A 451 6.27 16.11 -20.36
N THR A 452 5.70 15.59 -19.27
CA THR A 452 6.22 14.38 -18.61
C THR A 452 5.69 13.11 -19.26
N ALA A 453 4.44 13.11 -19.74
CA ALA A 453 3.83 11.93 -20.35
C ALA A 453 4.32 11.68 -21.80
N LEU A 454 4.56 12.74 -22.57
CA LEU A 454 4.91 12.64 -24.01
C LEU A 454 6.09 11.70 -24.32
N PRO A 455 7.23 11.72 -23.59
CA PRO A 455 8.34 10.81 -23.89
C PRO A 455 7.95 9.34 -23.76
N TYR A 456 7.06 9.01 -22.81
CA TYR A 456 6.67 7.63 -22.56
C TYR A 456 5.71 7.07 -23.62
N ILE A 457 4.78 7.85 -24.16
CA ILE A 457 3.85 7.36 -25.20
C ILE A 457 4.53 7.06 -26.54
N THR A 458 5.75 7.57 -26.75
CA THR A 458 6.54 7.31 -27.97
C THR A 458 7.40 6.06 -27.89
N THR A 459 7.45 5.40 -26.70
CA THR A 459 8.24 4.18 -26.49
C THR A 459 7.48 2.95 -26.94
N ASN A 460 7.63 2.57 -28.19
CA ASN A 460 6.99 1.36 -28.72
C ASN A 460 7.73 0.08 -28.29
N GLY A 461 7.05 -0.79 -27.52
CA GLY A 461 7.45 -2.20 -27.32
C GLY A 461 8.49 -2.46 -26.24
N ASP A 462 8.96 -1.47 -25.49
CA ASP A 462 9.84 -1.73 -24.34
C ASP A 462 9.02 -2.23 -23.12
N ARG A 463 9.14 -3.54 -22.82
CA ARG A 463 8.44 -4.18 -21.70
C ARG A 463 8.76 -3.54 -20.35
N ARG A 464 9.93 -2.95 -20.18
CA ARG A 464 10.35 -2.27 -18.93
C ARG A 464 9.56 -1.00 -18.69
N LEU A 465 9.00 -0.41 -19.74
CA LEU A 465 8.28 0.85 -19.69
C LEU A 465 6.77 0.68 -19.84
N SER A 466 6.24 -0.56 -19.86
CA SER A 466 4.83 -0.82 -20.11
C SER A 466 3.90 -0.10 -19.13
N GLU A 467 4.20 -0.13 -17.84
CA GLU A 467 3.39 0.55 -16.82
C GLU A 467 3.45 2.08 -16.94
N LEU A 468 4.64 2.62 -17.27
CA LEU A 468 4.82 4.05 -17.52
C LEU A 468 4.09 4.50 -18.78
N TYR A 469 4.13 3.67 -19.81
CA TYR A 469 3.39 3.87 -21.06
C TYR A 469 1.88 3.93 -20.78
N GLU A 470 1.32 2.98 -20.03
CA GLU A 470 -0.09 2.97 -19.65
C GLU A 470 -0.47 4.18 -18.79
N ALA A 471 0.35 4.52 -17.78
CA ALA A 471 0.14 5.70 -16.94
C ALA A 471 0.19 7.01 -17.74
N ALA A 472 1.09 7.12 -18.71
CA ALA A 472 1.19 8.29 -19.58
C ALA A 472 -0.05 8.45 -20.45
N HIS A 473 -0.59 7.35 -21.01
CA HIS A 473 -1.87 7.38 -21.73
C HIS A 473 -3.02 7.79 -20.82
N SER A 474 -3.10 7.27 -19.59
CA SER A 474 -4.13 7.64 -18.62
C SER A 474 -4.11 9.13 -18.31
N VAL A 475 -2.92 9.68 -18.03
CA VAL A 475 -2.74 11.12 -17.76
C VAL A 475 -3.19 11.96 -18.94
N LEU A 476 -2.79 11.64 -20.18
CA LEU A 476 -3.17 12.42 -21.36
C LEU A 476 -4.68 12.39 -21.60
N LEU A 477 -5.31 11.22 -21.46
CA LEU A 477 -6.76 11.10 -21.57
C LEU A 477 -7.49 11.91 -20.47
N ALA A 478 -6.96 11.90 -19.24
CA ALA A 478 -7.49 12.72 -18.15
C ALA A 478 -7.31 14.23 -18.42
N VAL A 479 -6.19 14.66 -19.02
CA VAL A 479 -5.96 16.05 -19.44
C VAL A 479 -6.95 16.45 -20.52
N PHE A 480 -7.19 15.60 -21.51
CA PHE A 480 -8.14 15.88 -22.59
C PHE A 480 -9.59 15.92 -22.11
N ALA A 481 -9.91 15.12 -21.10
CA ALA A 481 -11.25 15.10 -20.50
C ALA A 481 -11.55 16.35 -19.65
N ALA A 482 -10.55 17.10 -19.21
CA ALA A 482 -10.72 18.26 -18.35
C ALA A 482 -11.12 19.50 -19.17
N PRO A 483 -12.33 20.09 -18.96
CA PRO A 483 -12.88 21.15 -19.82
C PRO A 483 -12.01 22.41 -19.92
N GLN A 484 -11.30 22.77 -18.83
CA GLN A 484 -10.43 23.95 -18.80
C GLN A 484 -9.18 23.80 -19.69
N ASN A 485 -8.83 22.58 -20.10
CA ASN A 485 -7.64 22.28 -20.88
C ASN A 485 -7.90 22.28 -22.39
N GLY A 486 -9.05 22.81 -22.89
CA GLY A 486 -9.44 22.74 -24.28
C GLY A 486 -8.37 23.20 -25.29
N ALA A 487 -7.65 24.29 -25.00
CA ALA A 487 -6.56 24.77 -25.86
C ALA A 487 -5.34 23.79 -25.86
N VAL A 488 -4.95 23.28 -24.70
CA VAL A 488 -3.86 22.28 -24.58
C VAL A 488 -4.24 21.00 -25.30
N SER A 489 -5.48 20.55 -25.12
CA SER A 489 -6.01 19.36 -25.78
C SER A 489 -6.03 19.50 -27.31
N ALA A 490 -6.49 20.62 -27.81
CA ALA A 490 -6.52 20.90 -29.26
C ALA A 490 -5.10 20.83 -29.89
N GLN A 491 -4.09 21.25 -29.18
CA GLN A 491 -2.69 21.18 -29.63
C GLN A 491 -2.13 19.77 -29.68
N HIS A 492 -2.46 18.93 -28.68
CA HIS A 492 -1.79 17.62 -28.49
C HIS A 492 -2.60 16.42 -29.01
N ILE A 493 -3.92 16.52 -29.16
CA ILE A 493 -4.77 15.42 -29.66
C ILE A 493 -4.34 14.89 -31.04
N PRO A 494 -4.01 15.69 -32.04
CA PRO A 494 -3.61 15.15 -33.35
C PRO A 494 -2.40 14.23 -33.25
N PHE A 495 -1.36 14.66 -32.54
CA PHE A 495 -0.17 13.83 -32.28
C PHE A 495 -0.51 12.56 -31.46
N TYR A 496 -1.38 12.69 -30.48
CA TYR A 496 -1.79 11.55 -29.65
C TYR A 496 -2.53 10.49 -30.47
N VAL A 497 -3.46 10.88 -31.35
CA VAL A 497 -4.20 9.97 -32.22
C VAL A 497 -3.26 9.21 -33.17
N GLU A 498 -2.32 9.92 -33.78
CA GLU A 498 -1.32 9.30 -34.63
C GLU A 498 -0.47 8.28 -33.86
N THR A 499 0.01 8.66 -32.68
CA THR A 499 0.79 7.78 -31.81
C THR A 499 -0.02 6.56 -31.38
N LEU A 500 -1.29 6.74 -31.02
CA LEU A 500 -2.20 5.66 -30.60
C LEU A 500 -2.38 4.62 -31.73
N LEU A 501 -2.60 5.08 -32.97
CA LEU A 501 -2.73 4.22 -34.14
C LEU A 501 -1.43 3.47 -34.48
N HIS A 502 -0.27 4.11 -34.31
CA HIS A 502 1.02 3.44 -34.52
C HIS A 502 1.35 2.41 -33.45
N SER A 503 0.93 2.64 -32.22
CA SER A 503 1.20 1.78 -31.07
C SER A 503 0.34 0.52 -31.03
N PHE A 504 -0.80 0.52 -31.71
CA PHE A 504 -1.67 -0.65 -31.83
C PHE A 504 -1.31 -1.50 -33.07
N PRO A 505 -1.19 -2.84 -32.97
CA PRO A 505 -1.47 -3.71 -31.83
C PRO A 505 -0.24 -4.05 -30.97
N THR A 506 0.92 -3.48 -31.19
CA THR A 506 2.20 -3.90 -30.59
C THR A 506 2.33 -3.58 -29.11
N SER A 507 1.86 -2.42 -28.68
CA SER A 507 2.04 -1.90 -27.31
C SER A 507 0.75 -1.71 -26.54
N LEU A 508 -0.40 -1.76 -27.22
CA LEU A 508 -1.72 -1.62 -26.63
C LEU A 508 -2.54 -2.88 -26.79
N THR A 509 -3.26 -3.23 -25.72
CA THR A 509 -4.26 -4.30 -25.78
C THR A 509 -5.50 -3.84 -26.56
N PRO A 510 -6.28 -4.77 -27.14
CA PRO A 510 -7.54 -4.43 -27.80
C PRO A 510 -8.48 -3.56 -26.96
N ARG A 511 -8.57 -3.87 -25.67
CA ARG A 511 -9.40 -3.13 -24.71
C ARG A 511 -8.89 -1.70 -24.47
N GLN A 512 -7.59 -1.53 -24.26
CA GLN A 512 -6.96 -0.21 -24.03
C GLN A 512 -7.13 0.69 -25.25
N PHE A 513 -6.88 0.15 -26.45
CA PHE A 513 -7.06 0.89 -27.71
C PHE A 513 -8.50 1.37 -27.89
N ARG A 514 -9.49 0.47 -27.77
CA ARG A 514 -10.91 0.80 -27.90
C ARG A 514 -11.34 1.86 -26.87
N LEU A 515 -10.89 1.71 -25.60
CA LEU A 515 -11.16 2.68 -24.55
C LEU A 515 -10.58 4.06 -24.88
N ALA A 516 -9.34 4.12 -25.35
CA ALA A 516 -8.68 5.36 -25.70
C ALA A 516 -9.39 6.10 -26.87
N ILE A 517 -9.76 5.37 -27.94
CA ILE A 517 -10.54 5.91 -29.06
C ILE A 517 -11.90 6.43 -28.57
N ARG A 518 -12.61 5.64 -27.74
CA ARG A 518 -13.90 6.07 -27.17
C ARG A 518 -13.76 7.34 -26.35
N SER A 519 -12.76 7.43 -25.50
CA SER A 519 -12.49 8.61 -24.67
C SER A 519 -12.21 9.85 -25.53
N LEU A 520 -11.43 9.71 -26.60
CA LEU A 520 -11.16 10.81 -27.52
C LEU A 520 -12.42 11.31 -28.24
N LEU A 521 -13.24 10.40 -28.75
CA LEU A 521 -14.49 10.74 -29.43
C LEU A 521 -15.52 11.32 -28.46
N GLN A 522 -15.56 10.85 -27.23
CA GLN A 522 -16.43 11.41 -26.19
C GLN A 522 -16.02 12.82 -25.80
N VAL A 523 -14.72 13.07 -25.64
CA VAL A 523 -14.18 14.40 -25.31
C VAL A 523 -14.40 15.39 -26.48
N SER A 524 -14.39 14.91 -27.73
CA SER A 524 -14.67 15.73 -28.93
C SER A 524 -16.14 15.88 -29.24
N ALA A 525 -17.04 15.26 -28.47
CA ALA A 525 -18.49 15.42 -28.61
C ALA A 525 -19.02 16.64 -27.82
N PRO A 526 -20.09 17.34 -28.29
CA PRO A 526 -20.76 18.37 -27.50
C PRO A 526 -21.28 17.79 -26.15
N PRO A 527 -21.20 18.51 -25.01
CA PRO A 527 -20.91 19.98 -24.90
C PRO A 527 -19.44 20.33 -24.63
N SER A 528 -18.47 19.48 -24.96
CA SER A 528 -17.07 19.73 -24.70
C SER A 528 -16.56 21.02 -25.40
N PRO A 529 -15.67 21.81 -24.77
CA PRO A 529 -15.01 22.94 -25.40
C PRO A 529 -14.21 22.58 -26.67
N ILE A 530 -13.70 21.35 -26.75
CA ILE A 530 -12.98 20.83 -27.90
C ILE A 530 -13.91 20.67 -29.10
N ALA A 531 -15.15 20.26 -28.89
CA ALA A 531 -16.16 20.18 -29.97
C ALA A 531 -16.41 21.52 -30.65
N ALA A 532 -16.32 22.62 -29.91
CA ALA A 532 -16.46 23.97 -30.49
C ALA A 532 -15.22 24.45 -31.24
N SER A 533 -14.01 24.06 -30.78
CA SER A 533 -12.74 24.50 -31.40
C SER A 533 -12.27 23.58 -32.54
N MET A 534 -12.64 22.28 -32.51
CA MET A 534 -12.24 21.27 -33.49
C MET A 534 -13.46 20.46 -33.98
N GLN A 535 -14.38 21.13 -34.68
CA GLN A 535 -15.67 20.53 -35.10
C GLN A 535 -15.53 19.26 -35.94
N GLN A 536 -14.45 19.11 -36.69
CA GLN A 536 -14.18 17.96 -37.57
C GLN A 536 -13.36 16.84 -36.89
N LEU A 537 -12.99 16.98 -35.62
CA LEU A 537 -12.09 16.02 -34.97
C LEU A 537 -12.67 14.60 -34.93
N GLN A 538 -13.98 14.46 -34.67
CA GLN A 538 -14.62 13.16 -34.66
C GLN A 538 -14.58 12.47 -36.03
N GLU A 539 -14.86 13.22 -37.09
CA GLU A 539 -14.79 12.74 -38.48
C GLU A 539 -13.36 12.33 -38.84
N ILE A 540 -12.36 13.17 -38.51
CA ILE A 540 -10.94 12.87 -38.75
C ILE A 540 -10.51 11.60 -38.06
N VAL A 541 -10.85 11.42 -36.78
CA VAL A 541 -10.48 10.19 -36.03
C VAL A 541 -11.13 8.95 -36.63
N MET A 542 -12.40 9.05 -37.01
CA MET A 542 -13.10 7.94 -37.66
C MET A 542 -12.53 7.61 -39.04
N ASP A 543 -12.18 8.63 -39.84
CA ASP A 543 -11.52 8.44 -41.15
C ASP A 543 -10.12 7.84 -41.00
N MET A 544 -9.36 8.19 -39.98
CA MET A 544 -8.09 7.55 -39.68
C MET A 544 -8.24 6.05 -39.34
N LEU A 545 -9.27 5.68 -38.56
CA LEU A 545 -9.59 4.26 -38.29
C LEU A 545 -9.96 3.52 -39.58
N LYS A 546 -10.83 4.13 -40.41
CA LYS A 546 -11.25 3.57 -41.70
C LYS A 546 -10.07 3.39 -42.68
N SER A 547 -9.17 4.39 -42.78
CA SER A 547 -8.01 4.34 -43.67
C SER A 547 -7.02 3.23 -43.30
N ARG A 548 -6.98 2.81 -42.02
CA ARG A 548 -6.11 1.73 -41.53
C ARG A 548 -6.68 0.33 -41.83
N LEU A 549 -7.99 0.18 -41.97
CA LEU A 549 -8.65 -1.13 -42.18
C LEU A 549 -8.07 -1.97 -43.31
N PRO A 550 -7.73 -1.41 -44.52
CA PRO A 550 -7.19 -2.20 -45.61
C PRO A 550 -5.81 -2.82 -45.34
N GLN A 551 -5.04 -2.23 -44.42
CA GLN A 551 -3.68 -2.64 -44.07
C GLN A 551 -3.65 -3.49 -42.80
N ALA A 552 -4.76 -3.54 -42.06
CA ALA A 552 -4.86 -4.22 -40.78
C ALA A 552 -4.79 -5.77 -40.92
N SER A 553 -4.06 -6.40 -40.03
CA SER A 553 -3.87 -7.84 -39.99
C SER A 553 -5.15 -8.58 -39.55
N GLU A 554 -5.44 -9.70 -40.17
CA GLU A 554 -6.50 -10.64 -39.75
C GLU A 554 -5.96 -11.74 -38.81
N VAL A 555 -4.66 -11.73 -38.49
CA VAL A 555 -4.06 -12.67 -37.55
C VAL A 555 -4.57 -12.37 -36.12
N LEU A 556 -4.93 -13.45 -35.41
CA LEU A 556 -5.43 -13.36 -34.04
C LEU A 556 -4.38 -12.74 -33.12
N LEU A 557 -4.80 -11.78 -32.32
CA LEU A 557 -3.97 -11.17 -31.29
C LEU A 557 -3.84 -12.11 -30.09
N PRO A 558 -2.68 -12.13 -29.40
CA PRO A 558 -2.52 -12.92 -28.19
C PRO A 558 -3.51 -12.44 -27.11
N PRO A 559 -4.05 -13.35 -26.28
CA PRO A 559 -4.93 -12.97 -25.18
C PRO A 559 -4.17 -12.07 -24.19
N ALA A 560 -4.76 -10.93 -23.88
CA ALA A 560 -4.12 -9.91 -23.04
C ALA A 560 -3.97 -10.33 -21.57
N ASP A 561 -4.91 -11.13 -21.04
CA ASP A 561 -4.87 -11.67 -19.68
C ASP A 561 -5.73 -12.95 -19.61
N PRO A 562 -5.21 -14.08 -19.11
CA PRO A 562 -5.99 -15.31 -18.93
C PRO A 562 -7.14 -15.17 -17.91
N ALA A 563 -7.14 -14.11 -17.07
CA ALA A 563 -8.21 -13.85 -16.11
C ALA A 563 -9.42 -13.11 -16.71
N PHE A 564 -9.25 -12.43 -17.85
CA PHE A 564 -10.32 -11.75 -18.58
C PHE A 564 -10.57 -12.49 -19.89
N THR A 565 -11.37 -13.55 -19.86
CA THR A 565 -11.92 -14.19 -21.05
C THR A 565 -12.87 -13.21 -21.75
N GLU A 566 -12.35 -12.39 -22.66
CA GLU A 566 -13.18 -11.85 -23.74
C GLU A 566 -13.69 -13.04 -24.56
N SER A 567 -14.97 -13.01 -24.88
CA SER A 567 -15.71 -14.16 -25.41
C SER A 567 -15.23 -14.69 -26.76
N ALA A 568 -14.37 -13.95 -27.50
CA ALA A 568 -13.77 -14.39 -28.75
C ALA A 568 -12.39 -13.78 -28.98
N PRO A 569 -11.43 -14.53 -29.59
CA PRO A 569 -10.14 -13.98 -29.98
C PRO A 569 -10.32 -12.94 -31.10
N LEU A 570 -9.72 -11.77 -30.95
CA LEU A 570 -9.83 -10.64 -31.87
C LEU A 570 -8.57 -10.52 -32.76
N SER A 571 -8.73 -10.00 -33.97
CA SER A 571 -7.63 -9.54 -34.83
C SER A 571 -7.51 -8.02 -34.82
N GLU A 572 -6.41 -7.46 -35.33
CA GLU A 572 -6.26 -6.00 -35.47
C GLU A 572 -7.45 -5.40 -36.26
N LYS A 573 -7.82 -6.05 -37.36
CA LYS A 573 -8.93 -5.60 -38.23
C LYS A 573 -10.27 -5.62 -37.48
N SER A 574 -10.56 -6.69 -36.73
CA SER A 574 -11.81 -6.76 -35.97
C SER A 574 -11.90 -5.74 -34.84
N VAL A 575 -10.77 -5.42 -34.18
CA VAL A 575 -10.70 -4.37 -33.16
C VAL A 575 -10.97 -2.98 -33.75
N LEU A 576 -10.42 -2.67 -34.93
CA LEU A 576 -10.71 -1.42 -35.61
C LEU A 576 -12.19 -1.32 -36.01
N VAL A 577 -12.79 -2.39 -36.54
CA VAL A 577 -14.22 -2.45 -36.85
C VAL A 577 -15.08 -2.26 -35.59
N LEU A 578 -14.74 -2.95 -34.49
CA LEU A 578 -15.41 -2.76 -33.21
C LEU A 578 -15.27 -1.33 -32.69
N SER A 579 -14.11 -0.69 -32.84
CA SER A 579 -13.90 0.68 -32.44
C SER A 579 -14.79 1.64 -33.24
N ILE A 580 -15.02 1.41 -34.53
CA ILE A 580 -15.95 2.18 -35.33
C ILE A 580 -17.39 1.96 -34.84
N ILE A 581 -17.82 0.71 -34.68
CA ILE A 581 -19.19 0.35 -34.26
C ILE A 581 -19.53 0.96 -32.89
N GLU A 582 -18.65 0.82 -31.92
CA GLU A 582 -18.87 1.25 -30.54
C GLU A 582 -19.00 2.77 -30.37
N ASN A 583 -18.50 3.53 -31.32
CA ASN A 583 -18.49 4.98 -31.26
C ASN A 583 -19.55 5.65 -32.14
N LEU A 584 -20.39 4.89 -32.82
CA LEU A 584 -21.51 5.42 -33.62
C LEU A 584 -22.45 6.31 -32.79
N ASN A 585 -22.68 5.97 -31.50
CA ASN A 585 -23.51 6.73 -30.60
C ASN A 585 -22.94 8.11 -30.22
N LEU A 586 -21.67 8.38 -30.47
CA LEU A 586 -21.02 9.65 -30.15
C LEU A 586 -20.97 10.60 -31.34
N LEU A 587 -21.22 10.09 -32.57
CA LEU A 587 -21.13 10.89 -33.78
C LEU A 587 -22.27 11.94 -33.91
N PRO A 588 -22.03 13.07 -34.55
CA PRO A 588 -23.08 14.02 -34.94
C PRO A 588 -24.13 13.34 -35.83
N VAL A 589 -25.40 13.75 -35.71
CA VAL A 589 -26.51 13.16 -36.44
C VAL A 589 -26.29 13.16 -37.95
N PHE A 590 -25.68 14.21 -38.49
CA PHE A 590 -25.43 14.35 -39.92
C PHE A 590 -24.35 13.41 -40.48
N LEU A 591 -23.43 12.91 -39.63
CA LEU A 591 -22.43 11.89 -39.99
C LEU A 591 -22.93 10.45 -39.72
N LEU A 592 -23.88 10.29 -38.83
CA LEU A 592 -24.27 8.97 -38.31
C LEU A 592 -24.77 8.05 -39.44
N GLU A 593 -25.58 8.53 -40.37
CA GLU A 593 -26.14 7.71 -41.45
C GLU A 593 -25.04 7.18 -42.40
N GLU A 594 -24.06 7.99 -42.73
CA GLU A 594 -22.93 7.60 -43.55
C GLU A 594 -22.07 6.54 -42.81
N TRP A 595 -21.78 6.79 -41.54
CA TRP A 595 -20.95 5.87 -40.73
C TRP A 595 -21.63 4.56 -40.39
N LEU A 596 -22.98 4.51 -40.33
CA LEU A 596 -23.71 3.23 -40.20
C LEU A 596 -23.44 2.33 -41.39
N VAL A 597 -23.45 2.89 -42.62
CA VAL A 597 -23.14 2.13 -43.84
C VAL A 597 -21.67 1.67 -43.84
N ILE A 598 -20.73 2.58 -43.56
CA ILE A 598 -19.28 2.30 -43.51
C ILE A 598 -18.98 1.22 -42.49
N ALA A 599 -19.58 1.28 -41.31
CA ALA A 599 -19.40 0.27 -40.25
C ALA A 599 -19.92 -1.12 -40.68
N ALA A 600 -21.11 -1.15 -41.31
CA ALA A 600 -21.69 -2.41 -41.81
C ALA A 600 -20.86 -3.03 -42.95
N GLU A 601 -20.41 -2.21 -43.92
CA GLU A 601 -19.52 -2.66 -44.98
C GLU A 601 -18.18 -3.21 -44.48
N SER A 602 -17.62 -2.50 -43.47
CA SER A 602 -16.34 -2.88 -42.84
C SER A 602 -16.47 -4.20 -42.09
N LEU A 603 -17.58 -4.40 -41.40
CA LEU A 603 -17.94 -5.64 -40.73
C LEU A 603 -18.04 -6.80 -41.74
N GLN A 604 -18.70 -6.58 -42.91
CA GLN A 604 -18.86 -7.59 -43.93
C GLN A 604 -17.54 -8.05 -44.57
N LYS A 605 -16.51 -7.18 -44.57
CA LYS A 605 -15.16 -7.45 -45.09
C LYS A 605 -14.27 -8.26 -44.12
N LEU A 606 -14.79 -8.68 -42.94
CA LEU A 606 -14.09 -9.60 -42.04
C LEU A 606 -14.15 -11.03 -42.59
N GLY A 607 -12.99 -11.68 -42.67
CA GLY A 607 -12.88 -13.05 -43.18
C GLY A 607 -13.30 -14.13 -42.20
N ASP A 608 -13.09 -13.90 -40.88
CA ASP A 608 -13.39 -14.89 -39.85
C ASP A 608 -14.87 -14.79 -39.39
N PRO A 609 -15.65 -15.89 -39.53
CA PRO A 609 -17.05 -15.92 -39.14
C PRO A 609 -17.31 -15.66 -37.67
N ILE A 610 -16.38 -16.06 -36.78
CA ILE A 610 -16.54 -15.88 -35.33
C ILE A 610 -16.42 -14.38 -34.99
N GLN A 611 -15.39 -13.72 -35.51
CA GLN A 611 -15.18 -12.28 -35.28
C GLN A 611 -16.30 -11.47 -35.93
N LYS A 612 -16.76 -11.89 -37.11
CA LYS A 612 -17.90 -11.24 -37.78
C LYS A 612 -19.17 -11.31 -36.95
N ASN A 613 -19.48 -12.48 -36.39
CA ASN A 613 -20.66 -12.64 -35.51
C ASN A 613 -20.56 -11.80 -34.25
N GLU A 614 -19.38 -11.69 -33.63
CA GLU A 614 -19.16 -10.83 -32.46
C GLU A 614 -19.36 -9.33 -32.81
N CYS A 615 -18.85 -8.89 -33.96
CA CYS A 615 -19.09 -7.54 -34.44
C CYS A 615 -20.56 -7.28 -34.78
N GLN A 616 -21.30 -8.26 -35.35
CA GLN A 616 -22.74 -8.16 -35.60
C GLN A 616 -23.55 -8.01 -34.30
N LYS A 617 -23.22 -8.83 -33.31
CA LYS A 617 -23.82 -8.77 -31.99
C LYS A 617 -23.58 -7.41 -31.33
N ARG A 618 -22.34 -6.91 -31.37
CA ARG A 618 -21.97 -5.63 -30.81
C ARG A 618 -22.64 -4.47 -31.56
N PHE A 619 -22.79 -4.58 -32.87
CA PHE A 619 -23.50 -3.60 -33.69
C PHE A 619 -24.98 -3.47 -33.21
N TRP A 620 -25.65 -4.59 -33.02
CA TRP A 620 -27.01 -4.62 -32.50
C TRP A 620 -27.10 -4.06 -31.08
N GLU A 621 -26.17 -4.42 -30.21
CA GLU A 621 -26.11 -3.89 -28.83
C GLU A 621 -26.02 -2.37 -28.83
N VAL A 622 -25.18 -1.79 -29.67
CA VAL A 622 -25.02 -0.32 -29.80
C VAL A 622 -26.31 0.34 -30.28
N LEU A 623 -26.96 -0.22 -31.31
CA LEU A 623 -28.23 0.32 -31.84
C LEU A 623 -29.39 0.21 -30.86
N SER A 624 -29.42 -0.86 -30.08
CA SER A 624 -30.49 -1.13 -29.09
C SER A 624 -30.20 -0.60 -27.69
N SER A 625 -28.99 -0.08 -27.44
CA SER A 625 -28.63 0.50 -26.16
C SER A 625 -29.43 1.79 -25.90
N GLY A 626 -29.82 2.04 -24.66
CA GLY A 626 -30.41 3.30 -24.25
C GLY A 626 -29.42 4.50 -24.20
N GLU A 627 -28.21 4.35 -24.77
CA GLU A 627 -27.14 5.38 -24.76
C GLU A 627 -27.32 6.43 -25.86
N MET A 628 -28.17 6.17 -26.85
CA MET A 628 -28.45 7.13 -27.94
C MET A 628 -29.56 8.09 -27.55
N ASP A 629 -29.40 9.36 -27.88
CA ASP A 629 -30.48 10.33 -27.80
C ASP A 629 -31.60 10.04 -28.83
N VAL A 630 -32.74 10.72 -28.68
CA VAL A 630 -33.92 10.48 -29.50
C VAL A 630 -33.66 10.70 -30.99
N GLU A 631 -32.85 11.71 -31.38
CA GLU A 631 -32.56 12.04 -32.77
C GLU A 631 -31.67 10.97 -33.42
N ARG A 632 -30.59 10.57 -32.74
CA ARG A 632 -29.71 9.48 -33.19
C ARG A 632 -30.47 8.15 -33.28
N ALA A 633 -31.26 7.83 -32.26
CA ALA A 633 -32.07 6.63 -32.23
C ALA A 633 -33.07 6.59 -33.42
N ALA A 634 -33.69 7.71 -33.74
CA ALA A 634 -34.60 7.78 -34.90
C ALA A 634 -33.88 7.51 -36.25
N VAL A 635 -32.68 8.04 -36.44
CA VAL A 635 -31.84 7.73 -37.62
C VAL A 635 -31.48 6.27 -37.67
N CYS A 636 -31.02 5.68 -36.56
CA CYS A 636 -30.66 4.28 -36.48
C CYS A 636 -31.83 3.34 -36.77
N VAL A 637 -33.01 3.60 -36.18
CA VAL A 637 -34.21 2.79 -36.42
C VAL A 637 -34.65 2.89 -37.87
N THR A 638 -34.67 4.10 -38.42
CA THR A 638 -35.03 4.32 -39.83
C THR A 638 -34.06 3.59 -40.78
N TRP A 639 -32.77 3.71 -40.54
CA TRP A 639 -31.76 3.02 -41.32
C TRP A 639 -31.89 1.49 -41.23
N TRP A 640 -32.09 0.98 -40.02
CA TRP A 640 -32.23 -0.48 -39.76
C TRP A 640 -33.47 -1.08 -40.41
N THR A 641 -34.61 -0.40 -40.31
CA THR A 641 -35.91 -0.96 -40.73
C THR A 641 -36.31 -0.65 -42.15
N SER A 642 -35.94 0.54 -42.68
CA SER A 642 -36.48 1.06 -43.93
C SER A 642 -35.44 1.29 -45.02
N ARG A 643 -34.13 1.28 -44.68
CA ARG A 643 -33.05 1.58 -45.68
C ARG A 643 -32.10 0.42 -45.90
N GLY A 644 -32.52 -0.80 -45.57
CA GLY A 644 -31.73 -2.02 -45.84
C GLY A 644 -30.56 -2.24 -44.84
N GLY A 645 -30.48 -1.50 -43.75
CA GLY A 645 -29.38 -1.59 -42.79
C GLY A 645 -29.30 -2.99 -42.17
N ARG A 646 -30.43 -3.58 -41.83
CA ARG A 646 -30.50 -4.95 -41.29
C ARG A 646 -29.92 -5.97 -42.24
N GLU A 647 -30.30 -5.89 -43.50
CA GLU A 647 -29.85 -6.83 -44.58
C GLU A 647 -28.36 -6.62 -44.80
N LEU A 648 -27.88 -5.41 -44.81
CA LEU A 648 -26.47 -5.07 -44.97
C LEU A 648 -25.62 -5.63 -43.81
N VAL A 649 -26.06 -5.49 -42.58
CA VAL A 649 -25.31 -5.99 -41.41
C VAL A 649 -25.33 -7.51 -41.32
N LEU A 650 -26.47 -8.15 -41.63
CA LEU A 650 -26.58 -9.60 -41.46
C LEU A 650 -26.06 -10.40 -42.69
N PHE A 651 -26.29 -9.91 -43.90
CA PHE A 651 -26.06 -10.68 -45.15
C PHE A 651 -25.08 -9.99 -46.12
N GLY A 652 -24.76 -8.71 -45.92
CA GLY A 652 -23.97 -7.94 -46.88
C GLY A 652 -24.80 -7.60 -48.15
N ASN A 653 -24.08 -7.33 -49.24
CA ASN A 653 -24.73 -7.00 -50.53
C ASN A 653 -25.25 -8.24 -51.29
N GLU A 654 -24.99 -9.43 -50.79
CA GLU A 654 -25.53 -10.69 -51.35
C GLU A 654 -26.89 -10.99 -50.72
N MET A 655 -27.95 -10.48 -51.29
CA MET A 655 -29.30 -10.91 -50.94
C MET A 655 -29.47 -12.38 -51.30
N PRO A 656 -29.86 -13.27 -50.36
CA PRO A 656 -30.27 -14.62 -50.73
C PRO A 656 -31.47 -14.53 -51.67
N GLN A 657 -31.35 -15.03 -52.89
CA GLN A 657 -32.45 -15.04 -53.89
C GLN A 657 -33.70 -15.81 -53.42
N GLU A 658 -33.69 -16.43 -52.25
CA GLU A 658 -34.78 -17.28 -51.74
C GLU A 658 -35.83 -16.54 -50.88
N VAL A 659 -35.62 -15.31 -50.45
CA VAL A 659 -36.55 -14.64 -49.54
C VAL A 659 -37.69 -13.87 -50.28
N PHE A 660 -37.60 -13.74 -51.61
CA PHE A 660 -38.63 -13.00 -52.40
C PHE A 660 -39.76 -13.86 -52.95
N GLN A 661 -39.84 -15.17 -52.66
CA GLN A 661 -40.94 -16.05 -53.16
C GLN A 661 -42.08 -16.32 -52.19
N MET A 662 -42.15 -15.66 -51.05
CA MET A 662 -43.26 -15.80 -50.08
C MET A 662 -44.15 -14.57 -49.90
N SER A 663 -44.38 -13.79 -50.89
CA SER A 663 -45.57 -12.90 -50.97
C SER A 663 -46.38 -13.23 -52.21
N GLY A 664 -46.68 -14.48 -52.35
CA GLY A 664 -47.65 -14.97 -53.34
C GLY A 664 -49.05 -14.63 -52.89
N GLY A 665 -49.79 -14.01 -53.77
CA GLY A 665 -51.08 -13.45 -53.60
C GLY A 665 -52.13 -14.37 -53.02
N LEU A 666 -52.93 -13.85 -52.12
CA LEU A 666 -54.24 -14.32 -51.82
C LEU A 666 -55.14 -14.08 -53.04
N ALA A 667 -55.32 -15.11 -53.84
CA ALA A 667 -56.42 -15.18 -54.81
C ALA A 667 -57.72 -15.19 -54.09
N VAL A 668 -58.48 -14.09 -54.16
CA VAL A 668 -59.87 -14.05 -53.76
C VAL A 668 -60.64 -14.79 -54.83
N GLU A 669 -61.02 -16.04 -54.58
CA GLU A 669 -62.11 -16.69 -55.32
C GLU A 669 -63.45 -16.10 -54.83
N SER A 670 -64.08 -15.34 -55.67
CA SER A 670 -65.50 -14.98 -55.59
C SER A 670 -66.30 -16.20 -56.03
N LYS A 671 -67.09 -16.77 -55.15
CA LYS A 671 -68.29 -17.53 -55.52
C LYS A 671 -69.49 -16.97 -54.79
N LEU A 672 -70.41 -16.39 -55.58
CA LEU A 672 -71.88 -16.26 -55.48
C LEU A 672 -72.48 -16.13 -54.10
#